data_07838c2b0fc9a72f86b451f9ddf8669f
#
_entry.id   07838c2b0fc9a72f86b451f9ddf8669f
#
_cell.length_a   1.000
_cell.length_b   1.000
_cell.length_c   1.000
_cell.angle_alpha   90.00
_cell.angle_beta   90.00
_cell.angle_gamma   90.00
#
_symmetry.space_group_name_H-M   'P 1'
#
loop_
_entity.id
_entity.type
_entity.pdbx_description
1 polymer ?
#
loop_
_entity_poly.entity_id
_entity_poly.type
_entity_poly.pdbx_seq_one_letter_code
_entity_poly.pdbx_strand_id
1 'polypeptide(L)'
;MTIHHFCTRKIAGQSFKTLISRILGKRIFMRSLYLTLLVLFASANISAQNSKSLNKSFEFGIYGGLNYNFHSPDIRATQIGRYTASSSSMAFHVGGFADYDLSDMFRLTGRLGIHGMGADLIQDLGNNTQNTLTSSITMLEFSPALKINGIFSDSPGYLIAGLEYGSRLTSEYSENFGGVDSSTVYSSIPGTTDRFAVIIGAGIPMKAWNYTITPEITYRKAIGDFSTDVNFSPWTIDQLRIGVSITLGPTKASKPKPTPPTENTIMEVGYYNDGGDYRVLENGLKVEDIQYSEMYPFIPFIFFGQNSDKPDPSLQFSSRGDARGEFTLETLPQDAIEINKRTMDIVGLRMLNNPEASLSLIGSIDGKSESKNKGLAMRRAEHVKDYLTKNYSINESRIATSSRALPDVPTAVNQKDGMSENRRVTMRSSHADILEPIAIRGDETRWTKPELLEFRPKNLDSTSVNSWTLNITQADRSLRELVGVGTPTPQRWVIRPNDLSSAQVPIDYTLSMTKSDGNVSNVSGSIPIDYMSSVMPSIEQSKDMTVTKFSLILFDFDKSEISGENAEILKKKVGPVIKGNSTVKIYGYTDRIGAPDYNRNLALNRANAVRTILESISPDNRYEVFGRGEDVEIFTNENATGRVLSRTVQIFVETPRN
;
A
#
# COMPACT_ATOMS: atom_id res chain seq x y z
N MET A 1 -38.61 30.23 -28.52
CA MET A 1 -38.24 31.41 -29.30
C MET A 1 -37.24 32.14 -28.41
N THR A 2 -35.97 32.23 -28.52
CA THR A 2 -35.11 32.21 -29.71
C THR A 2 -33.71 31.74 -29.26
N ILE A 3 -33.30 30.53 -29.57
CA ILE A 3 -31.93 30.08 -29.53
C ILE A 3 -31.51 29.98 -31.03
N HIS A 4 -31.10 31.09 -31.60
CA HIS A 4 -30.42 31.16 -32.86
C HIS A 4 -29.72 32.49 -32.92
N HIS A 5 -28.41 32.52 -32.63
CA HIS A 5 -27.44 33.46 -33.21
C HIS A 5 -26.17 33.47 -32.36
N PHE A 6 -25.44 32.35 -32.32
CA PHE A 6 -24.02 32.38 -31.98
C PHE A 6 -23.33 31.13 -32.54
N CYS A 7 -23.34 30.99 -33.84
CA CYS A 7 -22.45 30.02 -34.47
C CYS A 7 -22.38 30.28 -35.97
N THR A 8 -21.81 31.38 -36.40
CA THR A 8 -21.20 31.54 -37.74
C THR A 8 -20.38 32.83 -37.77
N ARG A 9 -19.19 32.81 -37.17
CA ARG A 9 -18.09 33.63 -37.70
C ARG A 9 -16.97 32.67 -38.10
N LYS A 10 -16.81 32.63 -39.41
CA LYS A 10 -15.76 31.99 -40.19
C LYS A 10 -14.43 32.00 -39.42
N ILE A 11 -13.98 30.83 -38.99
CA ILE A 11 -12.58 30.54 -38.87
C ILE A 11 -12.09 30.52 -40.32
N ALA A 12 -11.60 31.67 -40.76
CA ALA A 12 -11.07 31.89 -42.09
C ALA A 12 -9.94 30.90 -42.33
N GLY A 13 -10.10 30.14 -43.41
CA GLY A 13 -9.19 29.13 -43.89
C GLY A 13 -7.73 29.57 -43.99
N GLN A 14 -7.02 29.35 -42.92
CA GLN A 14 -5.61 28.98 -43.06
C GLN A 14 -5.54 27.46 -43.02
N SER A 15 -5.27 26.92 -44.19
CA SER A 15 -5.30 25.48 -44.41
C SER A 15 -4.35 24.80 -43.42
N PHE A 16 -4.77 23.66 -42.89
CA PHE A 16 -3.97 22.73 -42.08
C PHE A 16 -2.56 22.50 -42.65
N LYS A 17 -2.36 22.69 -43.96
CA LYS A 17 -1.06 22.70 -44.63
C LYS A 17 -0.15 23.85 -44.21
N THR A 18 -0.67 25.06 -43.91
CA THR A 18 0.13 26.22 -43.46
C THR A 18 0.57 26.04 -41.99
N LEU A 19 -0.26 25.40 -41.18
CA LEU A 19 0.10 25.04 -39.79
C LEU A 19 1.23 23.98 -39.80
N ILE A 20 1.11 22.97 -40.64
CA ILE A 20 2.12 21.91 -40.78
C ILE A 20 3.43 22.47 -41.36
N SER A 21 3.39 23.40 -42.33
CA SER A 21 4.60 24.00 -42.92
C SER A 21 5.35 24.90 -41.94
N ARG A 22 4.66 25.58 -41.01
CA ARG A 22 5.30 26.36 -39.94
C ARG A 22 5.91 25.47 -38.84
N ILE A 23 5.29 24.31 -38.54
CA ILE A 23 5.83 23.28 -37.61
C ILE A 23 7.08 22.63 -38.24
N LEU A 24 7.09 22.36 -39.53
CA LEU A 24 8.24 21.78 -40.26
C LEU A 24 9.40 22.77 -40.45
N GLY A 25 9.15 24.08 -40.40
CA GLY A 25 10.17 25.13 -40.59
C GLY A 25 11.20 25.26 -39.43
N LYS A 26 10.93 24.69 -38.24
CA LYS A 26 11.88 24.68 -37.10
C LYS A 26 12.73 23.38 -37.10
N ARG A 27 13.53 23.19 -38.16
CA ARG A 27 14.39 21.99 -38.33
C ARG A 27 15.36 21.66 -37.19
N ILE A 28 15.74 22.62 -36.36
CA ILE A 28 16.70 22.40 -35.26
C ILE A 28 16.00 21.77 -34.06
N PHE A 29 14.81 22.24 -33.70
CA PHE A 29 14.04 21.73 -32.56
C PHE A 29 13.51 20.30 -32.83
N MET A 30 13.02 20.03 -34.03
CA MET A 30 12.58 18.68 -34.43
C MET A 30 13.74 17.68 -34.47
N ARG A 31 14.97 18.09 -34.83
CA ARG A 31 16.14 17.20 -34.74
C ARG A 31 16.51 16.88 -33.31
N SER A 32 16.45 17.86 -32.39
CA SER A 32 16.70 17.64 -30.95
C SER A 32 15.63 16.75 -30.33
N LEU A 33 14.35 16.99 -30.64
CA LEU A 33 13.22 16.16 -30.15
C LEU A 33 13.27 14.73 -30.72
N TYR A 34 13.61 14.58 -32.04
CA TYR A 34 13.82 13.26 -32.65
C TYR A 34 15.01 12.54 -32.04
N LEU A 35 16.12 13.24 -31.76
CA LEU A 35 17.29 12.66 -31.10
C LEU A 35 16.97 12.22 -29.66
N THR A 36 16.20 13.03 -28.92
CA THR A 36 15.79 12.72 -27.54
C THR A 36 14.81 11.54 -27.51
N LEU A 37 13.86 11.49 -28.44
CA LEU A 37 12.96 10.35 -28.61
C LEU A 37 13.71 9.09 -29.07
N LEU A 38 14.69 9.22 -29.98
CA LEU A 38 15.52 8.11 -30.44
C LEU A 38 16.45 7.60 -29.35
N VAL A 39 17.00 8.48 -28.51
CA VAL A 39 17.81 8.11 -27.33
C VAL A 39 16.94 7.44 -26.26
N LEU A 40 15.71 7.92 -26.02
CA LEU A 40 14.76 7.26 -25.12
C LEU A 40 14.30 5.89 -25.69
N PHE A 41 14.08 5.78 -27.01
CA PHE A 41 13.75 4.51 -27.66
C PHE A 41 14.96 3.54 -27.70
N ALA A 42 16.15 4.05 -27.93
CA ALA A 42 17.39 3.23 -27.92
C ALA A 42 17.74 2.78 -26.50
N SER A 43 17.60 3.64 -25.49
CA SER A 43 17.83 3.27 -24.09
C SER A 43 16.77 2.27 -23.57
N ALA A 44 15.51 2.38 -24.05
CA ALA A 44 14.47 1.40 -23.75
C ALA A 44 14.78 0.01 -24.35
N ASN A 45 15.31 -0.04 -25.56
CA ASN A 45 15.70 -1.31 -26.20
C ASN A 45 16.97 -1.94 -25.60
N ILE A 46 17.92 -1.14 -25.13
CA ILE A 46 19.15 -1.64 -24.45
C ILE A 46 18.81 -2.16 -23.05
N SER A 47 17.88 -1.53 -22.34
CA SER A 47 17.39 -2.02 -21.04
C SER A 47 16.52 -3.28 -21.16
N ALA A 48 15.83 -3.49 -22.27
CA ALA A 48 15.01 -4.68 -22.50
C ALA A 48 15.83 -5.96 -22.72
N GLN A 49 17.10 -5.84 -23.13
CA GLN A 49 17.97 -7.00 -23.32
C GLN A 49 18.67 -7.51 -22.05
N ASN A 50 18.70 -6.73 -20.96
CA ASN A 50 19.47 -7.06 -19.76
C ASN A 50 18.68 -7.17 -18.45
N SER A 51 17.33 -7.07 -18.45
CA SER A 51 16.53 -7.26 -17.23
C SER A 51 15.56 -8.45 -17.38
N LYS A 52 15.96 -9.59 -16.84
CA LYS A 52 15.03 -10.67 -16.50
C LYS A 52 14.09 -10.18 -15.40
N SER A 53 12.77 -10.33 -15.65
CA SER A 53 11.64 -10.23 -14.72
C SER A 53 11.23 -8.83 -14.22
N LEU A 54 10.48 -8.16 -15.05
CA LEU A 54 9.28 -7.36 -14.70
C LEU A 54 8.53 -7.22 -16.02
N ASN A 55 7.28 -7.63 -16.11
CA ASN A 55 6.42 -7.36 -17.28
C ASN A 55 6.15 -5.86 -17.35
N LYS A 56 7.18 -5.09 -17.74
CA LYS A 56 7.10 -3.65 -17.93
C LYS A 56 6.35 -3.42 -19.24
N SER A 57 5.10 -2.95 -19.16
CA SER A 57 4.29 -2.65 -20.34
C SER A 57 4.34 -1.18 -20.68
N PHE A 58 4.48 -0.88 -21.97
CA PHE A 58 4.17 0.44 -22.51
C PHE A 58 2.71 0.46 -22.92
N GLU A 59 1.98 1.49 -22.51
CA GLU A 59 0.64 1.78 -22.97
C GLU A 59 0.63 3.12 -23.68
N PHE A 60 -0.14 3.21 -24.76
CA PHE A 60 -0.29 4.43 -25.55
C PHE A 60 -1.76 4.82 -25.61
N GLY A 61 -2.00 6.12 -25.71
CA GLY A 61 -3.36 6.59 -25.83
C GLY A 61 -3.47 8.02 -26.29
N ILE A 62 -4.70 8.47 -26.35
CA ILE A 62 -5.05 9.85 -26.67
C ILE A 62 -5.80 10.47 -25.49
N TYR A 63 -5.71 11.77 -25.34
CA TYR A 63 -6.45 12.51 -24.33
C TYR A 63 -7.01 13.80 -24.90
N GLY A 64 -8.08 14.30 -24.29
CA GLY A 64 -8.67 15.57 -24.66
C GLY A 64 -9.74 16.02 -23.69
N GLY A 65 -10.05 17.32 -23.74
CA GLY A 65 -11.06 17.92 -22.86
C GLY A 65 -11.08 19.42 -22.90
N LEU A 66 -11.60 20.01 -21.83
CA LEU A 66 -11.77 21.44 -21.64
C LEU A 66 -10.73 21.98 -20.66
N ASN A 67 -10.22 23.17 -20.95
CA ASN A 67 -9.40 23.98 -20.07
C ASN A 67 -10.23 25.14 -19.55
N TYR A 68 -10.19 25.39 -18.27
CA TYR A 68 -10.57 26.66 -17.68
C TYR A 68 -9.30 27.42 -17.30
N ASN A 69 -9.09 28.59 -17.93
CA ASN A 69 -7.85 29.36 -17.76
C ASN A 69 -8.09 30.49 -16.76
N PHE A 70 -7.23 30.59 -15.75
CA PHE A 70 -7.22 31.65 -14.76
C PHE A 70 -6.08 32.61 -15.08
N HIS A 71 -6.45 33.75 -15.64
CA HIS A 71 -5.48 34.80 -15.99
C HIS A 71 -5.34 35.77 -14.82
N SER A 72 -4.12 36.07 -14.45
CA SER A 72 -3.76 37.10 -13.44
C SER A 72 -2.88 38.14 -14.12
N PRO A 73 -3.47 39.10 -14.88
CA PRO A 73 -2.71 40.13 -15.58
C PRO A 73 -2.54 41.36 -14.68
N ASP A 74 -1.40 42.02 -14.85
CA ASP A 74 -1.20 43.43 -14.51
C ASP A 74 -0.32 44.07 -15.60
N ILE A 75 -0.93 44.25 -16.79
CA ILE A 75 -0.22 44.60 -18.02
C ILE A 75 -0.64 45.96 -18.55
N ARG A 76 0.29 46.64 -19.24
CA ARG A 76 0.07 47.93 -19.92
C ARG A 76 0.32 47.73 -21.42
N ALA A 77 -0.55 47.04 -22.10
CA ALA A 77 -0.39 46.63 -23.48
C ALA A 77 -0.25 47.84 -24.45
N THR A 78 -0.86 48.97 -24.09
CA THR A 78 -0.71 50.26 -24.81
C THR A 78 -0.48 51.41 -23.86
N GLN A 79 -0.15 52.62 -24.37
CA GLN A 79 0.05 53.80 -23.53
C GLN A 79 -1.23 54.27 -22.78
N ILE A 80 -2.40 53.67 -23.09
CA ILE A 80 -3.72 54.11 -22.62
C ILE A 80 -4.34 53.11 -21.63
N GLY A 81 -3.94 51.82 -21.65
CA GLY A 81 -4.64 50.79 -20.91
C GLY A 81 -3.80 49.98 -19.93
N ARG A 82 -4.29 49.83 -18.68
CA ARG A 82 -3.76 48.88 -17.70
C ARG A 82 -4.82 47.80 -17.43
N TYR A 83 -4.56 46.56 -17.87
CA TYR A 83 -5.45 45.44 -17.71
C TYR A 83 -5.09 44.67 -16.44
N THR A 84 -6.01 44.64 -15.46
CA THR A 84 -5.81 44.00 -14.15
C THR A 84 -6.82 42.94 -13.84
N ALA A 85 -7.79 42.71 -14.74
CA ALA A 85 -8.79 41.65 -14.62
C ALA A 85 -8.90 40.86 -15.91
N SER A 86 -9.49 39.69 -15.86
CA SER A 86 -9.79 38.85 -17.03
C SER A 86 -11.20 38.28 -16.94
N SER A 87 -11.84 38.08 -18.10
CA SER A 87 -12.98 37.19 -18.19
C SER A 87 -12.55 35.75 -18.03
N SER A 88 -13.47 34.89 -17.57
CA SER A 88 -13.22 33.45 -17.59
C SER A 88 -13.06 32.95 -19.03
N SER A 89 -12.00 32.18 -19.25
CA SER A 89 -11.67 31.65 -20.56
C SER A 89 -11.75 30.12 -20.57
N MET A 90 -12.50 29.61 -21.51
CA MET A 90 -12.58 28.16 -21.78
C MET A 90 -11.90 27.86 -23.12
N ALA A 91 -11.08 26.83 -23.14
CA ALA A 91 -10.43 26.33 -24.35
C ALA A 91 -10.38 24.82 -24.34
N PHE A 92 -9.87 24.25 -25.45
CA PHE A 92 -9.69 22.80 -25.57
C PHE A 92 -8.23 22.41 -25.41
N HIS A 93 -8.03 21.17 -24.99
CA HIS A 93 -6.74 20.49 -25.08
C HIS A 93 -6.94 19.12 -25.73
N VAL A 94 -5.92 18.68 -26.48
CA VAL A 94 -5.91 17.35 -27.11
C VAL A 94 -4.47 16.92 -27.35
N GLY A 95 -4.22 15.62 -27.21
CA GLY A 95 -2.88 15.07 -27.42
C GLY A 95 -2.83 13.56 -27.34
N GLY A 96 -1.60 13.04 -27.38
CA GLY A 96 -1.28 11.65 -27.15
C GLY A 96 -0.44 11.48 -25.89
N PHE A 97 -0.48 10.29 -25.33
CA PHE A 97 0.36 9.94 -24.18
C PHE A 97 0.97 8.56 -24.34
N ALA A 98 2.07 8.35 -23.63
CA ALA A 98 2.71 7.06 -23.43
C ALA A 98 2.93 6.86 -21.94
N ASP A 99 2.48 5.72 -21.43
CA ASP A 99 2.62 5.30 -20.06
C ASP A 99 3.62 4.14 -19.96
N TYR A 100 4.43 4.13 -18.89
CA TYR A 100 5.39 3.07 -18.62
C TYR A 100 5.32 2.66 -17.15
N ASP A 101 5.03 1.40 -16.89
CA ASP A 101 4.95 0.86 -15.53
C ASP A 101 6.35 0.76 -14.90
N LEU A 102 6.60 1.55 -13.85
CA LEU A 102 7.80 1.46 -13.03
C LEU A 102 7.64 0.38 -11.95
N SER A 103 6.45 0.33 -11.36
CA SER A 103 5.99 -0.64 -10.37
C SER A 103 4.46 -0.68 -10.37
N ASP A 104 3.85 -1.54 -9.57
CA ASP A 104 2.38 -1.58 -9.43
C ASP A 104 1.81 -0.26 -8.90
N MET A 105 2.55 0.45 -8.06
CA MET A 105 2.16 1.73 -7.49
C MET A 105 2.52 2.92 -8.39
N PHE A 106 3.63 2.87 -9.12
CA PHE A 106 4.17 4.00 -9.85
C PHE A 106 4.20 3.75 -11.36
N ARG A 107 3.63 4.70 -12.11
CA ARG A 107 3.62 4.71 -13.58
C ARG A 107 4.12 6.05 -14.10
N LEU A 108 5.15 6.02 -14.93
CA LEU A 108 5.64 7.21 -15.63
C LEU A 108 4.75 7.48 -16.85
N THR A 109 4.31 8.72 -17.02
CA THR A 109 3.54 9.16 -18.20
C THR A 109 4.25 10.31 -18.89
N GLY A 110 4.32 10.24 -20.22
CA GLY A 110 4.77 11.33 -21.07
C GLY A 110 3.62 11.76 -21.98
N ARG A 111 3.26 13.03 -21.97
CA ARG A 111 2.16 13.59 -22.76
C ARG A 111 2.69 14.59 -23.77
N LEU A 112 2.18 14.54 -24.98
CA LEU A 112 2.45 15.51 -26.04
C LEU A 112 1.12 15.97 -26.65
N GLY A 113 0.87 17.27 -26.69
CA GLY A 113 -0.40 17.79 -27.16
C GLY A 113 -0.41 19.28 -27.45
N ILE A 114 -1.58 19.78 -27.76
CA ILE A 114 -1.84 21.20 -27.95
C ILE A 114 -2.97 21.65 -27.02
N HIS A 115 -2.88 22.90 -26.56
CA HIS A 115 -3.94 23.51 -25.76
C HIS A 115 -4.07 25.00 -25.98
N GLY A 116 -5.28 25.51 -25.79
CA GLY A 116 -5.58 26.94 -25.85
C GLY A 116 -5.52 27.62 -24.49
N MET A 117 -5.11 28.89 -24.46
CA MET A 117 -5.03 29.72 -23.25
C MET A 117 -5.55 31.14 -23.46
N GLY A 118 -6.25 31.46 -24.55
CA GLY A 118 -6.75 32.81 -24.80
C GLY A 118 -7.79 33.28 -23.76
N ALA A 119 -7.91 34.57 -23.60
CA ALA A 119 -8.93 35.23 -22.77
C ALA A 119 -9.14 36.69 -23.18
N ASP A 120 -10.21 37.29 -22.67
CA ASP A 120 -10.39 38.73 -22.69
C ASP A 120 -9.86 39.33 -21.39
N LEU A 121 -8.85 40.17 -21.50
CA LEU A 121 -8.32 40.95 -20.38
C LEU A 121 -9.07 42.28 -20.33
N ILE A 122 -9.42 42.72 -19.13
CA ILE A 122 -10.36 43.82 -18.93
C ILE A 122 -9.68 44.94 -18.14
N GLN A 123 -9.88 46.16 -18.63
CA GLN A 123 -9.66 47.38 -17.88
C GLN A 123 -11.02 48.05 -17.70
N ASP A 124 -11.45 48.19 -16.45
CA ASP A 124 -12.66 48.95 -16.12
C ASP A 124 -12.34 50.42 -16.06
N LEU A 125 -13.01 51.22 -16.87
CA LEU A 125 -12.89 52.69 -16.93
C LEU A 125 -13.94 53.40 -16.09
N GLY A 126 -14.84 52.67 -15.43
CA GLY A 126 -16.03 53.21 -14.78
C GLY A 126 -17.16 53.56 -15.78
N ASN A 127 -18.34 53.96 -15.27
CA ASN A 127 -19.51 54.32 -16.07
C ASN A 127 -19.92 53.28 -17.13
N ASN A 128 -19.78 51.96 -16.83
CA ASN A 128 -20.07 50.88 -17.74
C ASN A 128 -19.23 50.86 -19.01
N THR A 129 -18.07 51.53 -19.03
CA THR A 129 -17.15 51.53 -20.16
C THR A 129 -15.93 50.67 -19.82
N GLN A 130 -15.51 49.78 -20.73
CA GLN A 130 -14.39 48.88 -20.54
C GLN A 130 -13.50 48.88 -21.78
N ASN A 131 -12.19 48.84 -21.57
CA ASN A 131 -11.24 48.43 -22.60
C ASN A 131 -11.04 46.91 -22.49
N THR A 132 -11.01 46.23 -23.61
CA THR A 132 -10.82 44.79 -23.65
C THR A 132 -9.65 44.44 -24.54
N LEU A 133 -8.72 43.62 -24.06
CA LEU A 133 -7.68 42.98 -24.87
C LEU A 133 -8.07 41.51 -25.05
N THR A 134 -8.49 41.14 -26.21
CA THR A 134 -8.80 39.74 -26.57
C THR A 134 -7.54 39.04 -27.04
N SER A 135 -7.15 37.98 -26.36
CA SER A 135 -6.00 37.16 -26.71
C SER A 135 -6.41 35.80 -27.25
N SER A 136 -5.68 35.31 -28.25
CA SER A 136 -5.78 33.95 -28.79
C SER A 136 -4.41 33.29 -28.73
N ILE A 137 -4.27 32.37 -27.76
CA ILE A 137 -2.98 31.72 -27.46
C ILE A 137 -3.13 30.20 -27.63
N THR A 138 -2.22 29.61 -28.40
CA THR A 138 -2.12 28.16 -28.55
C THR A 138 -0.70 27.70 -28.26
N MET A 139 -0.57 26.68 -27.42
CA MET A 139 0.72 26.09 -27.00
C MET A 139 0.83 24.65 -27.47
N LEU A 140 2.03 24.24 -27.84
CA LEU A 140 2.45 22.84 -27.92
C LEU A 140 3.02 22.45 -26.57
N GLU A 141 2.51 21.40 -25.96
CA GLU A 141 2.95 20.94 -24.63
C GLU A 141 3.69 19.63 -24.68
N PHE A 142 4.67 19.49 -23.78
CA PHE A 142 5.25 18.24 -23.37
C PHE A 142 5.15 18.13 -21.84
N SER A 143 4.54 17.05 -21.34
CA SER A 143 4.25 16.92 -19.90
C SER A 143 4.69 15.55 -19.38
N PRO A 144 5.92 15.44 -18.84
CA PRO A 144 6.34 14.29 -18.07
C PRO A 144 5.68 14.32 -16.69
N ALA A 145 5.08 13.21 -16.27
CA ALA A 145 4.43 13.10 -14.97
C ALA A 145 4.51 11.68 -14.40
N LEU A 146 4.27 11.56 -13.11
CA LEU A 146 4.15 10.31 -12.38
C LEU A 146 2.68 10.10 -12.00
N LYS A 147 2.13 8.95 -12.35
CA LYS A 147 0.85 8.46 -11.85
C LYS A 147 1.11 7.57 -10.65
N ILE A 148 0.37 7.76 -9.58
CA ILE A 148 0.48 7.01 -8.32
C ILE A 148 -0.84 6.27 -8.13
N ASN A 149 -0.81 4.95 -8.33
CA ASN A 149 -1.96 4.06 -8.21
C ASN A 149 -2.12 3.58 -6.76
N GLY A 150 -3.31 3.07 -6.42
CA GLY A 150 -3.54 2.39 -5.13
C GLY A 150 -3.67 3.30 -3.91
N ILE A 151 -3.81 4.62 -4.10
CA ILE A 151 -4.03 5.58 -3.01
C ILE A 151 -5.47 5.51 -2.49
N PHE A 152 -6.40 5.12 -3.36
CA PHE A 152 -7.82 4.97 -3.01
C PHE A 152 -8.10 3.49 -2.81
N SER A 153 -8.35 3.08 -1.57
CA SER A 153 -8.48 1.67 -1.16
C SER A 153 -9.53 0.86 -1.94
N ASP A 154 -10.56 1.51 -2.49
CA ASP A 154 -11.69 0.83 -3.15
C ASP A 154 -11.94 1.28 -4.60
N SER A 155 -11.01 2.05 -5.18
CA SER A 155 -11.16 2.59 -6.53
C SER A 155 -9.88 2.40 -7.35
N PRO A 156 -9.97 2.04 -8.64
CA PRO A 156 -8.81 1.99 -9.53
C PRO A 156 -8.21 3.37 -9.83
N GLY A 157 -8.58 4.40 -9.08
CA GLY A 157 -8.13 5.77 -9.23
C GLY A 157 -6.63 5.96 -8.98
N TYR A 158 -6.07 7.00 -9.61
CA TYR A 158 -4.68 7.40 -9.40
C TYR A 158 -4.57 8.91 -9.17
N LEU A 159 -3.51 9.33 -8.48
CA LEU A 159 -3.04 10.70 -8.49
C LEU A 159 -2.00 10.88 -9.58
N ILE A 160 -1.92 12.10 -10.15
CA ILE A 160 -0.90 12.47 -11.12
C ILE A 160 -0.18 13.73 -10.64
N ALA A 161 1.15 13.70 -10.68
CA ALA A 161 2.00 14.84 -10.37
C ALA A 161 3.13 14.94 -11.41
N GLY A 162 3.42 16.15 -11.90
CA GLY A 162 4.42 16.30 -12.95
C GLY A 162 4.73 17.73 -13.30
N LEU A 163 5.43 17.88 -14.43
CA LEU A 163 5.83 19.17 -14.99
C LEU A 163 5.25 19.31 -16.40
N GLU A 164 5.00 20.54 -16.79
CA GLU A 164 4.63 20.90 -18.17
C GLU A 164 5.67 21.86 -18.73
N TYR A 165 6.13 21.57 -19.93
CA TYR A 165 6.80 22.51 -20.80
C TYR A 165 5.91 22.80 -21.99
N GLY A 166 5.60 24.07 -22.23
CA GLY A 166 4.79 24.53 -23.34
C GLY A 166 5.56 25.51 -24.23
N SER A 167 5.58 25.23 -25.52
CA SER A 167 6.15 26.13 -26.53
C SER A 167 5.03 26.78 -27.34
N ARG A 168 5.15 28.07 -27.58
CA ARG A 168 4.16 28.85 -28.30
C ARG A 168 4.02 28.40 -29.75
N LEU A 169 2.78 28.13 -30.16
CA LEU A 169 2.40 28.00 -31.58
C LEU A 169 1.83 29.31 -32.13
N THR A 170 0.87 29.91 -31.43
CA THR A 170 0.29 31.22 -31.75
C THR A 170 0.07 32.05 -30.48
N SER A 171 0.12 33.38 -30.60
CA SER A 171 -0.19 34.30 -29.52
C SER A 171 -0.69 35.64 -30.07
N GLU A 172 -1.83 35.63 -30.75
CA GLU A 172 -2.44 36.80 -31.34
C GLU A 172 -3.25 37.59 -30.31
N TYR A 173 -3.35 38.90 -30.48
CA TYR A 173 -4.24 39.73 -29.65
C TYR A 173 -4.84 40.88 -30.45
N SER A 174 -5.96 41.39 -29.99
CA SER A 174 -6.59 42.61 -30.48
C SER A 174 -7.09 43.45 -29.31
N GLU A 175 -7.15 44.73 -29.48
CA GLU A 175 -7.66 45.66 -28.43
C GLU A 175 -8.95 46.32 -28.90
N ASN A 176 -9.88 46.46 -27.96
CA ASN A 176 -11.12 47.20 -28.13
C ASN A 176 -11.16 48.29 -27.06
N PHE A 177 -11.28 49.53 -27.49
CA PHE A 177 -11.29 50.72 -26.64
C PHE A 177 -12.71 51.29 -26.56
N GLY A 178 -13.31 51.24 -25.35
CA GLY A 178 -14.59 51.87 -25.08
C GLY A 178 -15.76 51.40 -25.96
N GLY A 179 -15.69 50.13 -26.45
CA GLY A 179 -16.70 49.53 -27.31
C GLY A 179 -16.54 49.83 -28.78
N VAL A 180 -15.45 50.47 -29.19
CA VAL A 180 -15.07 50.63 -30.62
C VAL A 180 -14.13 49.49 -30.96
N ASP A 181 -14.59 48.56 -31.80
CA ASP A 181 -13.78 47.44 -32.29
C ASP A 181 -12.58 47.97 -33.07
N SER A 182 -11.38 47.73 -32.55
CA SER A 182 -10.15 47.88 -33.32
C SER A 182 -10.10 46.69 -34.28
N SER A 183 -10.11 46.97 -35.57
CA SER A 183 -9.92 45.93 -36.58
C SER A 183 -8.48 45.42 -36.66
N THR A 184 -7.59 45.95 -35.86
CA THR A 184 -6.17 45.59 -35.88
C THR A 184 -5.93 44.39 -34.98
N VAL A 185 -5.59 43.26 -35.62
CA VAL A 185 -5.15 42.05 -34.93
C VAL A 185 -3.62 41.97 -34.99
N TYR A 186 -2.98 41.97 -33.83
CA TYR A 186 -1.54 41.83 -33.74
C TYR A 186 -1.15 40.34 -33.78
N SER A 187 -0.21 40.00 -34.65
CA SER A 187 0.17 38.58 -34.93
C SER A 187 0.97 37.90 -33.83
N SER A 188 1.40 38.62 -32.80
CA SER A 188 2.03 38.04 -31.62
C SER A 188 1.99 38.96 -30.42
N ILE A 189 1.77 38.40 -29.24
CA ILE A 189 2.00 39.10 -27.95
C ILE A 189 3.49 39.25 -27.80
N PRO A 190 4.00 40.51 -27.54
CA PRO A 190 5.41 40.77 -27.35
C PRO A 190 6.00 39.99 -26.18
N GLY A 191 7.27 39.58 -26.30
CA GLY A 191 8.02 38.93 -25.22
C GLY A 191 7.46 37.58 -24.75
N THR A 192 6.53 36.96 -25.47
CA THR A 192 5.96 35.66 -25.08
C THR A 192 7.04 34.60 -24.86
N THR A 193 7.06 34.01 -23.68
CA THR A 193 8.01 32.97 -23.24
C THR A 193 7.46 31.57 -23.47
N ASP A 194 8.34 30.58 -23.39
CA ASP A 194 7.91 29.20 -23.19
C ASP A 194 7.30 29.07 -21.79
N ARG A 195 6.29 28.22 -21.67
CA ARG A 195 5.54 28.01 -20.43
C ARG A 195 6.12 26.86 -19.64
N PHE A 196 6.28 27.06 -18.35
CA PHE A 196 6.52 25.99 -17.37
C PHE A 196 5.36 25.96 -16.38
N ALA A 197 4.92 24.76 -16.01
CA ALA A 197 3.90 24.58 -14.98
C ALA A 197 4.11 23.29 -14.19
N VAL A 198 3.65 23.30 -12.93
CA VAL A 198 3.51 22.10 -12.11
C VAL A 198 2.12 21.52 -12.34
N ILE A 199 2.04 20.22 -12.48
CA ILE A 199 0.80 19.46 -12.68
C ILE A 199 0.49 18.69 -11.41
N ILE A 200 -0.77 18.78 -10.95
CA ILE A 200 -1.35 17.89 -9.95
C ILE A 200 -2.76 17.52 -10.40
N GLY A 201 -3.21 16.30 -10.09
CA GLY A 201 -4.57 15.89 -10.46
C GLY A 201 -4.85 14.45 -10.12
N ALA A 202 -6.01 13.97 -10.60
CA ALA A 202 -6.48 12.61 -10.39
C ALA A 202 -7.23 12.10 -11.62
N GLY A 203 -7.27 10.78 -11.75
CA GLY A 203 -8.04 10.08 -12.78
C GLY A 203 -8.61 8.77 -12.25
N ILE A 204 -9.73 8.34 -12.84
CA ILE A 204 -10.40 7.09 -12.51
C ILE A 204 -10.52 6.25 -13.78
N PRO A 205 -9.66 5.24 -14.01
CA PRO A 205 -9.74 4.38 -15.17
C PRO A 205 -10.96 3.45 -15.07
N MET A 206 -11.72 3.39 -16.16
CA MET A 206 -12.89 2.54 -16.32
C MET A 206 -12.73 1.71 -17.58
N LYS A 207 -12.96 0.41 -17.51
CA LYS A 207 -12.96 -0.47 -18.68
C LYS A 207 -14.28 -0.31 -19.43
N ALA A 208 -14.19 -0.02 -20.72
CA ALA A 208 -15.33 0.03 -21.62
C ALA A 208 -14.96 -0.67 -22.92
N TRP A 209 -15.61 -1.78 -23.24
CA TRP A 209 -15.26 -2.67 -24.37
C TRP A 209 -13.78 -3.09 -24.30
N ASN A 210 -13.02 -2.81 -25.36
CA ASN A 210 -11.59 -3.13 -25.45
C ASN A 210 -10.67 -1.94 -25.10
N TYR A 211 -11.23 -0.87 -24.52
CA TYR A 211 -10.50 0.36 -24.19
C TYR A 211 -10.57 0.63 -22.70
N THR A 212 -9.56 1.32 -22.19
CA THR A 212 -9.64 1.95 -20.86
C THR A 212 -9.93 3.43 -21.07
N ILE A 213 -11.09 3.88 -20.58
CA ILE A 213 -11.52 5.28 -20.61
C ILE A 213 -11.31 5.85 -19.23
N THR A 214 -10.56 6.94 -19.12
CA THR A 214 -10.22 7.55 -17.85
C THR A 214 -10.64 9.02 -17.82
N PRO A 215 -11.72 9.37 -17.14
CA PRO A 215 -11.97 10.75 -16.72
C PRO A 215 -10.83 11.26 -15.85
N GLU A 216 -10.35 12.46 -16.16
CA GLU A 216 -9.25 13.10 -15.45
C GLU A 216 -9.58 14.55 -15.13
N ILE A 217 -9.13 14.99 -13.94
CA ILE A 217 -9.09 16.39 -13.55
C ILE A 217 -7.66 16.76 -13.16
N THR A 218 -7.12 17.82 -13.74
CA THR A 218 -5.75 18.28 -13.45
C THR A 218 -5.72 19.78 -13.26
N TYR A 219 -4.98 20.24 -12.24
CA TYR A 219 -4.63 21.64 -12.06
C TYR A 219 -3.19 21.86 -12.47
N ARG A 220 -2.94 22.96 -13.19
CA ARG A 220 -1.63 23.32 -13.72
C ARG A 220 -1.26 24.71 -13.25
N LYS A 221 -0.34 24.79 -12.29
CA LYS A 221 0.17 26.03 -11.74
C LYS A 221 1.33 26.53 -12.58
N ALA A 222 1.18 27.69 -13.20
CA ALA A 222 2.24 28.31 -13.99
C ALA A 222 3.44 28.70 -13.10
N ILE A 223 4.64 28.55 -13.65
CA ILE A 223 5.89 29.02 -13.06
C ILE A 223 6.39 30.18 -13.92
N GLY A 224 6.39 31.38 -13.37
CA GLY A 224 6.80 32.61 -14.08
C GLY A 224 5.71 33.25 -14.92
N ASP A 225 6.07 34.34 -15.53
CA ASP A 225 5.18 35.15 -16.36
C ASP A 225 5.10 34.63 -17.80
N PHE A 226 3.96 34.87 -18.43
CA PHE A 226 3.72 34.50 -19.82
C PHE A 226 4.52 35.34 -20.82
N SER A 227 4.91 36.57 -20.43
CA SER A 227 5.71 37.49 -21.23
C SER A 227 6.86 38.11 -20.44
N THR A 228 7.98 38.35 -21.10
CA THR A 228 9.12 39.12 -20.58
C THR A 228 9.08 40.61 -20.99
N ASP A 229 8.13 40.99 -21.84
CA ASP A 229 7.95 42.41 -22.22
C ASP A 229 7.36 43.19 -21.04
N VAL A 230 7.93 44.32 -20.73
CA VAL A 230 7.51 45.14 -19.55
C VAL A 230 6.07 45.64 -19.62
N ASN A 231 5.51 45.72 -20.83
CA ASN A 231 4.11 46.12 -21.05
C ASN A 231 3.14 44.93 -20.94
N PHE A 232 3.64 43.71 -21.06
CA PHE A 232 2.85 42.45 -21.01
C PHE A 232 3.24 41.57 -19.80
N SER A 233 3.90 42.14 -18.79
CA SER A 233 4.28 41.48 -17.54
C SER A 233 3.98 42.41 -16.33
N PRO A 234 3.55 41.86 -15.17
CA PRO A 234 3.32 40.45 -14.91
C PRO A 234 1.99 39.93 -15.46
N TRP A 235 2.02 38.73 -16.04
CA TRP A 235 0.84 38.02 -16.51
C TRP A 235 1.04 36.52 -16.35
N THR A 236 0.36 35.92 -15.39
CA THR A 236 0.39 34.47 -15.17
C THR A 236 -0.91 33.81 -15.59
N ILE A 237 -0.85 32.55 -16.02
CA ILE A 237 -2.01 31.80 -16.53
C ILE A 237 -1.99 30.41 -15.92
N ASP A 238 -2.84 30.17 -14.94
CA ASP A 238 -3.09 28.85 -14.39
C ASP A 238 -4.21 28.13 -15.13
N GLN A 239 -4.28 26.79 -15.04
CA GLN A 239 -5.32 26.04 -15.74
C GLN A 239 -5.92 24.95 -14.87
N LEU A 240 -7.25 24.84 -14.90
CA LEU A 240 -7.97 23.64 -14.50
C LEU A 240 -8.40 22.91 -15.77
N ARG A 241 -8.01 21.64 -15.91
CA ARG A 241 -8.37 20.81 -17.06
C ARG A 241 -9.26 19.66 -16.62
N ILE A 242 -10.36 19.47 -17.33
CA ILE A 242 -11.27 18.34 -17.18
C ILE A 242 -11.34 17.65 -18.54
N GLY A 243 -11.05 16.36 -18.56
CA GLY A 243 -11.00 15.64 -19.82
C GLY A 243 -11.10 14.13 -19.65
N VAL A 244 -10.89 13.45 -20.75
CA VAL A 244 -10.91 12.00 -20.83
C VAL A 244 -9.63 11.55 -21.54
N SER A 245 -8.96 10.55 -21.02
CA SER A 245 -7.93 9.80 -21.73
C SER A 245 -8.47 8.43 -22.15
N ILE A 246 -8.05 7.97 -23.33
CA ILE A 246 -8.41 6.68 -23.90
C ILE A 246 -7.12 5.95 -24.20
N THR A 247 -6.87 4.83 -23.49
CA THR A 247 -5.73 3.98 -23.77
C THR A 247 -6.01 3.15 -25.01
N LEU A 248 -5.13 3.28 -26.02
CA LEU A 248 -5.15 2.56 -27.28
C LEU A 248 -4.23 1.36 -27.19
N GLY A 249 -4.75 0.20 -27.17
CA GLY A 249 -3.95 -1.02 -27.11
C GLY A 249 -4.76 -2.11 -26.44
N PRO A 250 -4.36 -3.35 -26.56
CA PRO A 250 -5.00 -4.37 -25.78
C PRO A 250 -4.86 -3.95 -24.31
N THR A 251 -5.99 -3.59 -23.71
CA THR A 251 -6.12 -3.66 -22.26
C THR A 251 -5.36 -4.89 -21.86
N LYS A 252 -4.25 -4.75 -21.06
CA LYS A 252 -3.34 -5.83 -20.64
C LYS A 252 -3.92 -7.16 -21.05
N ALA A 253 -3.34 -7.79 -22.03
CA ALA A 253 -3.95 -8.97 -22.64
C ALA A 253 -4.44 -9.80 -21.46
N SER A 254 -5.76 -10.07 -21.40
CA SER A 254 -6.27 -11.04 -20.44
C SER A 254 -5.24 -12.12 -20.45
N LYS A 255 -4.55 -12.34 -19.31
CA LYS A 255 -3.44 -13.31 -19.21
C LYS A 255 -3.78 -14.43 -20.16
N PRO A 256 -2.92 -14.81 -21.10
CA PRO A 256 -3.30 -15.73 -22.17
C PRO A 256 -4.12 -16.82 -21.49
N LYS A 257 -5.35 -17.05 -22.00
CA LYS A 257 -6.23 -18.09 -21.47
C LYS A 257 -5.34 -19.30 -21.34
N PRO A 258 -5.10 -19.84 -20.14
CA PRO A 258 -4.06 -20.83 -19.96
C PRO A 258 -4.25 -21.88 -21.03
N THR A 259 -3.23 -22.08 -21.85
CA THR A 259 -3.14 -23.24 -22.73
C THR A 259 -3.41 -24.41 -21.81
N PRO A 260 -4.37 -25.30 -22.06
CA PRO A 260 -4.67 -26.39 -21.15
C PRO A 260 -3.35 -27.05 -20.79
N PRO A 261 -3.03 -27.27 -19.52
CA PRO A 261 -1.75 -27.77 -19.10
C PRO A 261 -1.52 -29.11 -19.78
N THR A 262 -0.44 -29.22 -20.54
CA THR A 262 0.04 -30.49 -21.11
C THR A 262 0.59 -31.39 -20.00
N GLU A 263 0.64 -30.86 -18.78
CA GLU A 263 1.09 -31.53 -17.56
C GLU A 263 -0.07 -31.58 -16.56
N ASN A 264 -0.24 -32.71 -15.91
CA ASN A 264 -1.28 -32.98 -14.89
C ASN A 264 -1.02 -32.22 -13.56
N THR A 265 -0.34 -31.08 -13.57
CA THR A 265 -0.11 -30.27 -12.38
C THR A 265 -1.44 -29.66 -11.93
N ILE A 266 -1.82 -29.91 -10.70
CA ILE A 266 -3.02 -29.36 -10.08
C ILE A 266 -2.64 -28.57 -8.82
N MET A 267 -3.44 -27.55 -8.49
CA MET A 267 -3.36 -26.86 -7.20
C MET A 267 -4.52 -27.33 -6.34
N GLU A 268 -4.20 -28.02 -5.26
CA GLU A 268 -5.16 -28.35 -4.21
C GLU A 268 -5.16 -27.25 -3.17
N VAL A 269 -6.33 -26.70 -2.87
CA VAL A 269 -6.51 -25.71 -1.80
C VAL A 269 -7.22 -26.37 -0.65
N GLY A 270 -6.69 -26.18 0.55
CA GLY A 270 -7.26 -26.78 1.75
C GLY A 270 -6.98 -25.98 3.00
N TYR A 271 -7.36 -26.54 4.12
CA TYR A 271 -7.22 -25.95 5.45
C TYR A 271 -6.98 -27.05 6.48
N TYR A 272 -6.64 -26.63 7.70
CA TYR A 272 -6.52 -27.55 8.82
C TYR A 272 -7.78 -27.47 9.68
N ASN A 273 -8.44 -28.64 9.90
CA ASN A 273 -9.57 -28.72 10.81
C ASN A 273 -9.16 -28.48 12.27
N ASP A 274 -10.11 -28.47 13.20
CA ASP A 274 -9.81 -28.22 14.63
C ASP A 274 -8.85 -29.26 15.22
N GLY A 275 -8.82 -30.49 14.73
CA GLY A 275 -7.88 -31.54 15.12
C GLY A 275 -6.45 -31.38 14.57
N GLY A 276 -6.20 -30.47 13.64
CA GLY A 276 -4.90 -30.31 12.96
C GLY A 276 -4.76 -31.14 11.71
N ASP A 277 -5.80 -31.85 11.27
CA ASP A 277 -5.76 -32.60 10.03
C ASP A 277 -6.01 -31.69 8.83
N TYR A 278 -5.23 -31.87 7.79
CA TYR A 278 -5.47 -31.18 6.54
C TYR A 278 -6.74 -31.69 5.86
N ARG A 279 -7.57 -30.78 5.39
CA ARG A 279 -8.81 -31.04 4.64
C ARG A 279 -8.82 -30.21 3.37
N VAL A 280 -9.26 -30.80 2.27
CA VAL A 280 -9.49 -30.07 1.02
C VAL A 280 -10.70 -29.16 1.18
N LEU A 281 -10.62 -27.95 0.65
CA LEU A 281 -11.69 -26.97 0.68
C LEU A 281 -12.70 -27.27 -0.44
N GLU A 282 -13.71 -28.09 -0.15
CA GLU A 282 -14.69 -28.54 -1.14
C GLU A 282 -15.84 -27.55 -1.36
N ASN A 283 -16.29 -26.86 -0.31
CA ASN A 283 -17.51 -26.04 -0.32
C ASN A 283 -17.25 -24.53 -0.36
N GLY A 284 -16.01 -24.14 -0.69
CA GLY A 284 -15.62 -22.72 -0.68
C GLY A 284 -15.32 -22.16 0.71
N LEU A 285 -14.97 -20.87 0.74
CA LEU A 285 -14.60 -20.14 1.95
C LEU A 285 -15.83 -19.48 2.55
N LYS A 286 -16.16 -19.81 3.81
CA LYS A 286 -17.21 -19.10 4.53
C LYS A 286 -16.72 -17.71 4.91
N VAL A 287 -17.56 -16.70 4.65
CA VAL A 287 -17.29 -15.31 5.00
C VAL A 287 -18.49 -14.77 5.75
N GLU A 288 -18.24 -14.19 6.91
CA GLU A 288 -19.27 -13.63 7.79
C GLU A 288 -18.86 -12.21 8.21
N ASP A 289 -19.80 -11.26 8.22
CA ASP A 289 -19.59 -9.97 8.87
C ASP A 289 -20.03 -10.10 10.34
N ILE A 290 -19.06 -10.01 11.24
CA ILE A 290 -19.28 -10.24 12.68
C ILE A 290 -18.70 -9.07 13.49
N GLN A 291 -19.16 -8.94 14.73
CA GLN A 291 -18.45 -8.11 15.71
C GLN A 291 -17.20 -8.85 16.18
N TYR A 292 -16.04 -8.34 15.79
CA TYR A 292 -14.75 -8.99 16.02
C TYR A 292 -13.82 -8.09 16.82
N SER A 293 -13.16 -8.67 17.80
CA SER A 293 -12.08 -8.03 18.54
C SER A 293 -10.91 -8.99 18.66
N GLU A 294 -9.71 -8.49 18.50
CA GLU A 294 -8.50 -9.30 18.64
C GLU A 294 -7.49 -8.66 19.58
N MET A 295 -6.88 -9.49 20.42
CA MET A 295 -5.73 -9.12 21.23
C MET A 295 -4.50 -9.80 20.64
N TYR A 296 -3.58 -8.96 20.14
CA TYR A 296 -2.34 -9.38 19.49
C TYR A 296 -1.21 -9.56 20.51
N PRO A 297 -0.34 -10.56 20.32
CA PRO A 297 0.80 -10.78 21.19
C PRO A 297 1.82 -9.64 21.03
N PHE A 298 2.37 -9.20 22.14
CA PHE A 298 3.46 -8.25 22.18
C PHE A 298 4.74 -8.94 22.66
N ILE A 299 5.82 -8.83 21.89
CA ILE A 299 7.12 -9.43 22.19
C ILE A 299 7.98 -8.44 22.96
N PRO A 300 8.30 -8.69 24.23
CA PRO A 300 9.16 -7.82 25.04
C PRO A 300 10.66 -8.02 24.72
N PHE A 301 11.00 -8.28 23.45
CA PHE A 301 12.36 -8.53 22.98
C PHE A 301 12.68 -7.70 21.75
N ILE A 302 13.91 -7.21 21.68
CA ILE A 302 14.50 -6.64 20.45
C ILE A 302 15.62 -7.57 20.00
N PHE A 303 15.51 -8.12 18.78
CA PHE A 303 16.50 -9.03 18.24
C PHE A 303 17.61 -8.31 17.47
N PHE A 304 18.78 -8.95 17.37
CA PHE A 304 19.98 -8.40 16.75
C PHE A 304 20.65 -9.42 15.81
N GLY A 305 21.26 -8.90 14.77
CA GLY A 305 22.13 -9.71 13.90
C GLY A 305 23.37 -10.21 14.64
N GLN A 306 24.04 -11.24 14.07
CA GLN A 306 25.29 -11.77 14.63
C GLN A 306 26.37 -10.68 14.63
N ASN A 307 27.05 -10.52 15.76
CA ASN A 307 28.07 -9.49 16.00
C ASN A 307 27.61 -8.04 15.78
N SER A 308 26.31 -7.79 15.71
CA SER A 308 25.70 -6.48 15.53
C SER A 308 25.15 -5.94 16.85
N ASP A 309 25.35 -4.67 17.12
CA ASP A 309 24.67 -3.88 18.14
C ASP A 309 23.53 -3.01 17.57
N LYS A 310 23.26 -3.13 16.23
CA LYS A 310 22.09 -2.54 15.60
C LYS A 310 20.95 -3.56 15.61
N PRO A 311 19.73 -3.14 15.94
CA PRO A 311 18.54 -3.98 15.88
C PRO A 311 18.33 -4.61 14.51
N ASP A 312 17.50 -5.66 14.47
CA ASP A 312 17.10 -6.31 13.22
C ASP A 312 16.54 -5.28 12.21
N PRO A 313 17.00 -5.28 10.94
CA PRO A 313 16.57 -4.30 9.94
C PRO A 313 15.07 -4.35 9.61
N SER A 314 14.37 -5.42 9.97
CA SER A 314 12.90 -5.51 9.78
C SER A 314 12.12 -4.62 10.73
N LEU A 315 12.74 -4.15 11.84
CA LEU A 315 12.08 -3.22 12.76
C LEU A 315 11.88 -1.85 12.11
N GLN A 316 10.76 -1.25 12.41
CA GLN A 316 10.39 0.08 11.97
C GLN A 316 10.64 1.08 13.10
N PHE A 317 11.18 2.23 12.75
CA PHE A 317 11.53 3.28 13.69
C PHE A 317 10.87 4.58 13.28
N SER A 318 10.19 5.23 14.22
CA SER A 318 9.70 6.59 14.00
C SER A 318 10.84 7.61 14.08
N SER A 319 10.77 8.66 13.25
CA SER A 319 11.68 9.79 13.38
C SER A 319 11.32 10.60 14.62
N ARG A 320 12.25 11.45 15.11
CA ARG A 320 12.05 12.25 16.33
C ARG A 320 10.82 13.19 16.27
N GLY A 321 10.41 13.59 15.06
CA GLY A 321 9.20 14.41 14.83
C GLY A 321 7.93 13.57 14.86
N ASP A 322 7.97 12.42 14.20
CA ASP A 322 6.82 11.52 14.02
C ASP A 322 6.46 10.77 15.33
N ALA A 323 7.46 10.49 16.18
CA ALA A 323 7.25 9.78 17.44
C ALA A 323 6.37 10.53 18.45
N ARG A 324 6.16 11.83 18.28
CA ARG A 324 5.37 12.67 19.21
C ARG A 324 3.99 13.07 18.69
N GLY A 325 3.65 12.85 17.44
CA GLY A 325 2.41 13.38 16.88
C GLY A 325 1.65 12.45 15.95
N GLU A 326 2.30 11.54 15.25
CA GLU A 326 1.67 10.71 14.20
C GLU A 326 1.50 9.24 14.60
N PHE A 327 2.37 8.70 15.46
CA PHE A 327 2.25 7.33 15.89
C PHE A 327 1.32 7.20 17.11
N THR A 328 0.20 6.49 16.92
CA THR A 328 -0.72 6.11 18.01
C THR A 328 -0.99 4.61 17.95
N LEU A 329 -1.47 4.01 19.03
CA LEU A 329 -1.79 2.58 19.07
C LEU A 329 -2.98 2.23 18.13
N GLU A 330 -3.85 3.19 17.86
CA GLU A 330 -5.00 3.05 16.96
C GLU A 330 -4.59 2.96 15.48
N THR A 331 -3.39 3.44 15.14
CA THR A 331 -2.85 3.35 13.77
C THR A 331 -2.16 2.02 13.48
N LEU A 332 -2.05 1.14 14.48
CA LEU A 332 -1.43 -0.16 14.30
C LEU A 332 -2.27 -1.06 13.39
N PRO A 333 -1.63 -1.77 12.46
CA PRO A 333 -2.32 -2.72 11.59
C PRO A 333 -2.79 -3.94 12.40
N GLN A 334 -3.84 -4.61 11.91
CA GLN A 334 -4.35 -5.86 12.49
C GLN A 334 -3.45 -7.06 12.11
N ASP A 335 -2.19 -6.99 12.47
CA ASP A 335 -1.16 -7.99 12.16
C ASP A 335 -0.10 -8.07 13.24
N ALA A 336 0.08 -9.26 13.83
CA ALA A 336 1.05 -9.46 14.91
C ALA A 336 2.50 -9.17 14.51
N ILE A 337 2.91 -9.49 13.27
CA ILE A 337 4.27 -9.23 12.79
C ILE A 337 4.48 -7.72 12.63
N GLU A 338 3.55 -7.04 11.96
CA GLU A 338 3.65 -5.59 11.73
C GLU A 338 3.58 -4.79 13.03
N ILE A 339 2.74 -5.20 14.00
CA ILE A 339 2.71 -4.64 15.35
C ILE A 339 4.09 -4.78 16.01
N ASN A 340 4.69 -5.98 15.99
CA ASN A 340 5.96 -6.23 16.64
C ASN A 340 7.17 -5.62 15.92
N LYS A 341 7.04 -5.20 14.65
CA LYS A 341 8.02 -4.33 14.00
C LYS A 341 8.10 -2.95 14.64
N ARG A 342 7.04 -2.49 15.32
CA ARG A 342 6.94 -1.22 16.03
C ARG A 342 7.20 -1.33 17.54
N THR A 343 7.78 -2.41 18.02
CA THR A 343 7.96 -2.67 19.47
C THR A 343 8.58 -1.49 20.21
N MET A 344 9.62 -0.84 19.66
CA MET A 344 10.28 0.28 20.33
C MET A 344 9.41 1.54 20.38
N ASP A 345 8.60 1.79 19.34
CA ASP A 345 7.65 2.90 19.29
C ASP A 345 6.51 2.69 20.30
N ILE A 346 5.98 1.46 20.37
CA ILE A 346 4.92 1.09 21.31
C ILE A 346 5.39 1.28 22.75
N VAL A 347 6.58 0.79 23.08
CA VAL A 347 7.15 0.95 24.43
C VAL A 347 7.42 2.43 24.73
N GLY A 348 7.98 3.18 23.79
CA GLY A 348 8.22 4.61 23.93
C GLY A 348 6.94 5.39 24.23
N LEU A 349 5.88 5.16 23.46
CA LEU A 349 4.58 5.81 23.65
C LEU A 349 3.95 5.44 25.01
N ARG A 350 3.97 4.14 25.38
CA ARG A 350 3.45 3.68 26.66
C ARG A 350 4.22 4.24 27.87
N MET A 351 5.55 4.32 27.77
CA MET A 351 6.40 4.94 28.76
C MET A 351 6.16 6.45 28.89
N LEU A 352 5.85 7.13 27.78
CA LEU A 352 5.49 8.55 27.76
C LEU A 352 4.16 8.78 28.50
N ASN A 353 3.17 7.92 28.25
CA ASN A 353 1.84 8.01 28.86
C ASN A 353 1.81 7.54 30.33
N ASN A 354 2.84 6.82 30.79
CA ASN A 354 2.98 6.34 32.17
C ASN A 354 4.28 6.87 32.81
N PRO A 355 4.30 8.11 33.32
CA PRO A 355 5.51 8.75 33.83
C PRO A 355 6.19 8.01 34.97
N GLU A 356 5.45 7.27 35.79
CA GLU A 356 5.95 6.51 36.96
C GLU A 356 6.58 5.17 36.56
N ALA A 357 6.33 4.68 35.32
CA ALA A 357 6.87 3.42 34.89
C ALA A 357 8.38 3.49 34.64
N SER A 358 9.10 2.47 35.09
CA SER A 358 10.51 2.25 34.78
C SER A 358 10.71 1.01 33.92
N LEU A 359 11.79 1.01 33.12
CA LEU A 359 12.14 -0.05 32.21
C LEU A 359 13.54 -0.59 32.48
N SER A 360 13.68 -1.90 32.51
CA SER A 360 14.97 -2.58 32.58
C SER A 360 15.27 -3.26 31.26
N LEU A 361 16.41 -2.92 30.64
CA LEU A 361 16.91 -3.42 29.39
C LEU A 361 18.07 -4.36 29.62
N ILE A 362 17.89 -5.65 29.33
CA ILE A 362 18.88 -6.69 29.60
C ILE A 362 19.41 -7.20 28.28
N GLY A 363 20.60 -6.73 27.86
CA GLY A 363 21.26 -7.19 26.66
C GLY A 363 21.85 -8.59 26.82
N SER A 364 21.79 -9.40 25.77
CA SER A 364 22.36 -10.75 25.73
C SER A 364 23.03 -11.05 24.39
N ILE A 365 23.89 -12.08 24.39
CA ILE A 365 24.55 -12.64 23.22
C ILE A 365 24.09 -14.10 23.01
N ASP A 366 24.55 -14.73 21.95
CA ASP A 366 24.12 -16.10 21.61
C ASP A 366 24.73 -17.21 22.51
N GLY A 367 25.64 -16.85 23.38
CA GLY A 367 26.32 -17.77 24.30
C GLY A 367 27.43 -18.61 23.67
N LYS A 368 27.67 -18.50 22.34
CA LYS A 368 28.63 -19.34 21.61
C LYS A 368 29.50 -18.52 20.66
N SER A 369 28.93 -18.06 19.53
CA SER A 369 29.72 -17.40 18.47
C SER A 369 30.15 -15.98 18.83
N GLU A 370 29.42 -15.30 19.72
CA GLU A 370 29.66 -13.93 20.16
C GLU A 370 30.46 -13.81 21.47
N SER A 371 30.83 -14.93 22.08
CA SER A 371 31.49 -14.95 23.41
C SER A 371 32.80 -14.14 23.48
N LYS A 372 33.48 -13.95 22.35
CA LYS A 372 34.70 -13.14 22.24
C LYS A 372 34.44 -11.64 22.11
N ASN A 373 33.21 -11.22 21.78
CA ASN A 373 32.86 -9.81 21.58
C ASN A 373 32.43 -9.17 22.91
N LYS A 374 33.44 -8.81 23.72
CA LYS A 374 33.22 -8.20 25.05
C LYS A 374 32.41 -6.90 24.92
N GLY A 375 31.42 -6.73 25.76
CA GLY A 375 30.58 -5.53 25.81
C GLY A 375 29.45 -5.46 24.76
N LEU A 376 29.38 -6.41 23.80
CA LEU A 376 28.34 -6.37 22.77
C LEU A 376 26.92 -6.39 23.37
N ALA A 377 26.68 -7.24 24.36
CA ALA A 377 25.40 -7.32 25.05
C ALA A 377 24.99 -5.97 25.67
N MET A 378 25.96 -5.26 26.30
CA MET A 378 25.68 -3.93 26.87
C MET A 378 25.39 -2.90 25.76
N ARG A 379 26.19 -2.86 24.68
CA ARG A 379 25.93 -1.92 23.57
C ARG A 379 24.54 -2.12 22.95
N ARG A 380 24.05 -3.36 22.88
CA ARG A 380 22.66 -3.64 22.46
C ARG A 380 21.63 -2.98 23.39
N ALA A 381 21.80 -3.11 24.70
CA ALA A 381 20.91 -2.50 25.67
C ALA A 381 20.96 -0.96 25.62
N GLU A 382 22.17 -0.40 25.51
CA GLU A 382 22.37 1.05 25.35
C GLU A 382 21.75 1.58 24.06
N HIS A 383 21.82 0.83 22.95
CA HIS A 383 21.17 1.22 21.68
C HIS A 383 19.65 1.41 21.85
N VAL A 384 18.98 0.46 22.55
CA VAL A 384 17.54 0.54 22.82
C VAL A 384 17.23 1.72 23.77
N LYS A 385 18.04 1.91 24.82
CA LYS A 385 17.93 3.07 25.73
C LYS A 385 18.06 4.38 24.96
N ASP A 386 19.09 4.52 24.12
CA ASP A 386 19.34 5.68 23.29
C ASP A 386 18.15 6.02 22.39
N TYR A 387 17.53 5.02 21.78
CA TYR A 387 16.34 5.23 20.97
C TYR A 387 15.19 5.83 21.79
N LEU A 388 14.86 5.25 22.94
CA LEU A 388 13.76 5.69 23.79
C LEU A 388 14.00 7.10 24.38
N THR A 389 15.23 7.39 24.80
CA THR A 389 15.57 8.71 25.35
C THR A 389 15.57 9.81 24.27
N LYS A 390 16.11 9.52 23.08
CA LYS A 390 16.24 10.50 21.99
C LYS A 390 14.92 10.77 21.28
N ASN A 391 14.14 9.74 20.96
CA ASN A 391 12.92 9.89 20.17
C ASN A 391 11.68 10.18 21.04
N TYR A 392 11.57 9.57 22.22
CA TYR A 392 10.43 9.74 23.11
C TYR A 392 10.72 10.66 24.31
N SER A 393 11.95 11.16 24.45
CA SER A 393 12.38 12.00 25.58
C SER A 393 12.11 11.35 26.94
N ILE A 394 12.21 10.04 27.03
CA ILE A 394 12.10 9.32 28.29
C ILE A 394 13.35 9.66 29.14
N ASN A 395 13.13 10.05 30.40
CA ASN A 395 14.23 10.36 31.30
C ASN A 395 15.12 9.12 31.49
N GLU A 396 16.45 9.31 31.33
CA GLU A 396 17.42 8.22 31.44
C GLU A 396 17.38 7.47 32.79
N SER A 397 17.03 8.15 33.89
CA SER A 397 16.87 7.54 35.22
C SER A 397 15.77 6.50 35.28
N ARG A 398 14.83 6.52 34.34
CA ARG A 398 13.73 5.54 34.22
C ARG A 398 14.13 4.27 33.46
N ILE A 399 15.32 4.26 32.83
CA ILE A 399 15.77 3.16 31.95
C ILE A 399 17.09 2.62 32.50
N ALA A 400 17.04 1.47 33.14
CA ALA A 400 18.21 0.74 33.60
C ALA A 400 18.72 -0.22 32.52
N THR A 401 20.03 -0.26 32.29
CA THR A 401 20.68 -1.18 31.35
C THR A 401 21.54 -2.20 32.10
N SER A 402 21.54 -3.41 31.63
CA SER A 402 22.42 -4.49 32.11
C SER A 402 22.73 -5.47 30.99
N SER A 403 23.68 -6.37 31.20
CA SER A 403 24.09 -7.33 30.20
C SER A 403 24.38 -8.70 30.77
N ARG A 404 24.14 -9.75 29.98
CA ARG A 404 24.38 -11.15 30.30
C ARG A 404 24.97 -11.89 29.09
N ALA A 405 25.59 -13.04 29.33
CA ALA A 405 26.07 -13.91 28.27
C ALA A 405 24.91 -14.63 27.54
N LEU A 406 23.83 -14.93 28.25
CA LEU A 406 22.61 -15.54 27.75
C LEU A 406 21.40 -14.88 28.39
N PRO A 407 20.21 -14.86 27.74
CA PRO A 407 18.98 -14.50 28.41
C PRO A 407 18.70 -15.35 29.64
N ASP A 408 17.81 -14.88 30.53
CA ASP A 408 17.37 -15.67 31.71
C ASP A 408 16.76 -17.01 31.30
N VAL A 409 15.97 -16.99 30.23
CA VAL A 409 15.44 -18.19 29.58
C VAL A 409 16.01 -18.24 28.17
N PRO A 410 17.12 -18.98 27.97
CA PRO A 410 17.74 -19.10 26.67
C PRO A 410 16.97 -20.07 25.77
N THR A 411 16.92 -19.76 24.49
CA THR A 411 16.50 -20.70 23.47
C THR A 411 17.67 -21.63 23.10
N ALA A 412 17.40 -22.76 22.47
CA ALA A 412 18.37 -23.83 22.12
C ALA A 412 19.75 -23.32 21.66
N VAL A 413 20.72 -23.28 22.56
CA VAL A 413 22.04 -22.65 22.36
C VAL A 413 22.91 -23.37 21.34
N ASN A 414 22.58 -24.62 21.01
CA ASN A 414 23.31 -25.44 20.02
C ASN A 414 22.71 -25.38 18.61
N GLN A 415 21.58 -24.69 18.44
CA GLN A 415 20.90 -24.58 17.16
C GLN A 415 20.99 -23.14 16.64
N LYS A 416 21.14 -22.98 15.30
CA LYS A 416 21.26 -21.67 14.66
C LYS A 416 20.07 -20.76 14.98
N ASP A 417 18.87 -21.32 14.96
CA ASP A 417 17.64 -20.61 15.27
C ASP A 417 17.61 -20.12 16.70
N GLY A 418 17.93 -20.99 17.67
CA GLY A 418 17.99 -20.62 19.08
C GLY A 418 19.08 -19.59 19.38
N MET A 419 20.28 -19.72 18.76
CA MET A 419 21.33 -18.69 18.89
C MET A 419 20.84 -17.34 18.36
N SER A 420 20.08 -17.30 17.27
CA SER A 420 19.54 -16.04 16.74
C SER A 420 18.57 -15.36 17.71
N GLU A 421 17.78 -16.12 18.44
CA GLU A 421 16.86 -15.62 19.44
C GLU A 421 17.51 -15.17 20.75
N ASN A 422 18.66 -15.77 21.09
CA ASN A 422 19.44 -15.36 22.26
C ASN A 422 20.15 -14.01 22.05
N ARG A 423 20.37 -13.59 20.79
CA ARG A 423 20.88 -12.26 20.44
C ARG A 423 19.79 -11.22 20.58
N ARG A 424 19.46 -10.84 21.81
CA ARG A 424 18.34 -9.94 22.09
C ARG A 424 18.59 -8.97 23.25
N VAL A 425 17.78 -7.94 23.30
CA VAL A 425 17.54 -7.15 24.50
C VAL A 425 16.18 -7.56 25.05
N THR A 426 16.15 -8.06 26.26
CA THR A 426 14.92 -8.36 27.00
C THR A 426 14.47 -7.12 27.75
N MET A 427 13.20 -6.76 27.62
CA MET A 427 12.59 -5.65 28.34
C MET A 427 11.79 -6.16 29.52
N ARG A 428 11.91 -5.49 30.65
CA ARG A 428 11.08 -5.68 31.86
C ARG A 428 10.62 -4.33 32.36
N SER A 429 9.37 -4.20 32.76
CA SER A 429 8.82 -2.96 33.29
C SER A 429 8.31 -3.12 34.71
N SER A 430 8.36 -2.02 35.49
CA SER A 430 7.71 -1.93 36.78
C SER A 430 6.18 -1.90 36.69
N HIS A 431 5.63 -1.58 35.55
CA HIS A 431 4.19 -1.53 35.28
C HIS A 431 3.83 -2.48 34.14
N ALA A 432 2.84 -3.34 34.36
CA ALA A 432 2.41 -4.34 33.38
C ALA A 432 1.96 -3.72 32.05
N ASP A 433 1.30 -2.56 32.09
CA ASP A 433 0.74 -1.86 30.94
C ASP A 433 1.77 -1.51 29.85
N ILE A 434 3.07 -1.42 30.22
CA ILE A 434 4.14 -1.10 29.27
C ILE A 434 4.38 -2.24 28.28
N LEU A 435 4.24 -3.49 28.70
CA LEU A 435 4.59 -4.68 27.92
C LEU A 435 3.37 -5.60 27.65
N GLU A 436 2.16 -5.13 27.94
CA GLU A 436 0.95 -5.92 27.72
C GLU A 436 0.62 -6.11 26.23
N PRO A 437 -0.12 -7.17 25.86
CA PRO A 437 -0.65 -7.37 24.52
C PRO A 437 -1.46 -6.18 23.98
N ILE A 438 -1.58 -6.08 22.65
CA ILE A 438 -2.28 -4.99 21.98
C ILE A 438 -3.72 -5.43 21.65
N ALA A 439 -4.71 -4.73 22.19
CA ALA A 439 -6.11 -4.97 21.89
C ALA A 439 -6.58 -4.05 20.76
N ILE A 440 -7.08 -4.61 19.67
CA ILE A 440 -7.71 -3.90 18.56
C ILE A 440 -9.18 -4.32 18.47
N ARG A 441 -10.07 -3.34 18.51
CA ARG A 441 -11.52 -3.55 18.41
C ARG A 441 -11.98 -3.19 17.00
N GLY A 442 -12.78 -4.07 16.40
CA GLY A 442 -13.49 -3.82 15.15
C GLY A 442 -15.01 -3.88 15.40
N ASP A 443 -15.77 -2.91 14.86
CA ASP A 443 -17.23 -2.86 15.05
C ASP A 443 -17.94 -3.88 14.15
N GLU A 444 -17.67 -3.84 12.84
CA GLU A 444 -18.07 -4.87 11.88
C GLU A 444 -16.83 -5.30 11.09
N THR A 445 -16.55 -6.59 11.15
CA THR A 445 -15.33 -7.14 10.55
C THR A 445 -15.70 -8.31 9.68
N ARG A 446 -15.20 -8.31 8.46
CA ARG A 446 -15.32 -9.44 7.54
C ARG A 446 -14.36 -10.54 7.98
N TRP A 447 -14.92 -11.59 8.51
CA TRP A 447 -14.19 -12.73 9.06
C TRP A 447 -14.37 -13.96 8.18
N THR A 448 -13.30 -14.75 8.05
CA THR A 448 -13.29 -15.96 7.23
C THR A 448 -13.15 -17.21 8.08
N LYS A 449 -13.80 -18.29 7.65
CA LYS A 449 -13.65 -19.60 8.26
C LYS A 449 -13.45 -20.65 7.18
N PRO A 450 -12.27 -21.26 7.12
CA PRO A 450 -11.08 -21.09 8.00
C PRO A 450 -10.32 -19.78 7.78
N GLU A 451 -9.53 -19.33 8.77
CA GLU A 451 -8.65 -18.17 8.65
C GLU A 451 -7.34 -18.49 7.90
N LEU A 452 -6.93 -19.74 7.83
CA LEU A 452 -5.71 -20.20 7.18
C LEU A 452 -6.04 -21.13 6.01
N LEU A 453 -5.63 -20.75 4.81
CA LEU A 453 -5.63 -21.60 3.63
C LEU A 453 -4.22 -22.08 3.30
N GLU A 454 -4.13 -23.30 2.79
CA GLU A 454 -2.90 -23.86 2.27
C GLU A 454 -3.09 -24.29 0.81
N PHE A 455 -2.20 -23.81 -0.05
CA PHE A 455 -2.13 -24.09 -1.48
C PHE A 455 -1.06 -25.16 -1.71
N ARG A 456 -1.46 -26.36 -2.13
CA ARG A 456 -0.59 -27.52 -2.37
C ARG A 456 -0.48 -27.81 -3.85
N PRO A 457 0.63 -27.46 -4.51
CA PRO A 457 0.89 -27.94 -5.86
C PRO A 457 1.11 -29.46 -5.83
N LYS A 458 0.43 -30.19 -6.71
CA LYS A 458 0.54 -31.65 -6.86
C LYS A 458 0.89 -32.02 -8.31
N ASN A 459 1.46 -33.20 -8.49
CA ASN A 459 1.87 -33.74 -9.79
C ASN A 459 2.86 -32.81 -10.53
N LEU A 460 3.77 -32.18 -9.77
CA LEU A 460 4.81 -31.32 -10.33
C LEU A 460 5.88 -32.15 -11.02
N ASP A 461 6.26 -31.76 -12.24
CA ASP A 461 7.54 -32.14 -12.82
C ASP A 461 8.65 -31.31 -12.13
N SER A 462 9.16 -31.85 -11.02
CA SER A 462 10.06 -31.14 -10.10
C SER A 462 11.45 -30.86 -10.67
N THR A 463 11.81 -31.52 -11.78
CA THR A 463 13.20 -31.48 -12.31
C THR A 463 13.49 -30.24 -13.13
N SER A 464 12.49 -29.41 -13.42
CA SER A 464 12.61 -28.31 -14.39
C SER A 464 12.24 -26.92 -13.89
N VAL A 465 11.77 -26.74 -12.65
CA VAL A 465 11.31 -25.43 -12.16
C VAL A 465 12.46 -24.61 -11.58
N ASN A 466 12.70 -23.42 -12.14
CA ASN A 466 13.69 -22.48 -11.64
C ASN A 466 13.12 -21.52 -10.60
N SER A 467 11.93 -20.99 -10.88
CA SER A 467 11.24 -20.03 -10.00
C SER A 467 9.74 -20.11 -10.19
N TRP A 468 9.01 -19.66 -9.19
CA TRP A 468 7.56 -19.64 -9.24
C TRP A 468 6.99 -18.41 -8.55
N THR A 469 5.78 -18.04 -8.94
CA THR A 469 4.98 -16.98 -8.32
C THR A 469 3.55 -17.48 -8.14
N LEU A 470 3.03 -17.44 -6.92
CA LEU A 470 1.62 -17.66 -6.61
C LEU A 470 0.95 -16.32 -6.35
N ASN A 471 0.05 -15.94 -7.25
CA ASN A 471 -0.79 -14.75 -7.12
C ASN A 471 -2.18 -15.14 -6.66
N ILE A 472 -2.66 -14.50 -5.60
CA ILE A 472 -4.02 -14.66 -5.07
C ILE A 472 -4.72 -13.30 -5.22
N THR A 473 -5.85 -13.29 -5.93
CA THR A 473 -6.54 -12.06 -6.32
C THR A 473 -8.04 -12.17 -6.05
N GLN A 474 -8.71 -11.04 -5.86
CA GLN A 474 -10.16 -10.94 -5.81
C GLN A 474 -10.61 -9.69 -6.55
N ALA A 475 -11.54 -9.80 -7.48
CA ALA A 475 -12.01 -8.69 -8.31
C ALA A 475 -10.85 -7.88 -8.94
N ASP A 476 -9.85 -8.58 -9.51
CA ASP A 476 -8.61 -8.00 -10.08
C ASP A 476 -7.67 -7.30 -9.07
N ARG A 477 -8.01 -7.28 -7.78
CA ARG A 477 -7.12 -6.78 -6.73
C ARG A 477 -6.22 -7.91 -6.23
N SER A 478 -4.91 -7.63 -6.14
CA SER A 478 -3.97 -8.56 -5.50
C SER A 478 -4.21 -8.59 -3.99
N LEU A 479 -4.53 -9.76 -3.45
CA LEU A 479 -4.63 -10.01 -2.02
C LEU A 479 -3.30 -10.50 -1.46
N ARG A 480 -2.61 -11.36 -2.22
CA ARG A 480 -1.32 -11.91 -1.81
C ARG A 480 -0.49 -12.31 -3.03
N GLU A 481 0.82 -12.05 -2.95
CA GLU A 481 1.80 -12.57 -3.89
C GLU A 481 2.89 -13.31 -3.12
N LEU A 482 3.14 -14.55 -3.50
CA LEU A 482 4.19 -15.41 -2.93
C LEU A 482 5.14 -15.83 -4.03
N VAL A 483 6.44 -15.72 -3.78
CA VAL A 483 7.48 -16.03 -4.76
C VAL A 483 8.48 -17.01 -4.18
N GLY A 484 9.07 -17.85 -5.03
CA GLY A 484 10.10 -18.77 -4.60
C GLY A 484 10.98 -19.26 -5.73
N VAL A 485 12.04 -19.97 -5.36
CA VAL A 485 13.04 -20.55 -6.26
C VAL A 485 12.96 -22.06 -6.17
N GLY A 486 13.15 -22.74 -7.31
CA GLY A 486 13.05 -24.20 -7.39
C GLY A 486 11.60 -24.69 -7.40
N THR A 487 11.40 -25.94 -7.01
CA THR A 487 10.07 -26.58 -6.98
C THR A 487 9.17 -25.93 -5.93
N PRO A 488 7.94 -25.49 -6.28
CA PRO A 488 7.05 -24.89 -5.30
C PRO A 488 6.61 -25.90 -4.25
N THR A 489 6.79 -25.54 -2.99
CA THR A 489 6.30 -26.28 -1.81
C THR A 489 4.89 -25.77 -1.43
N PRO A 490 4.16 -26.46 -0.53
CA PRO A 490 2.90 -25.96 -0.01
C PRO A 490 3.04 -24.54 0.55
N GLN A 491 2.14 -23.65 0.13
CA GLN A 491 2.15 -22.23 0.52
C GLN A 491 0.95 -21.92 1.38
N ARG A 492 1.16 -21.12 2.43
CA ARG A 492 0.11 -20.78 3.41
C ARG A 492 -0.25 -19.31 3.33
N TRP A 493 -1.54 -19.05 3.45
CA TRP A 493 -2.09 -17.70 3.52
C TRP A 493 -3.05 -17.60 4.70
N VAL A 494 -2.66 -16.80 5.70
CA VAL A 494 -3.54 -16.39 6.79
C VAL A 494 -4.38 -15.22 6.29
N ILE A 495 -5.69 -15.40 6.22
CA ILE A 495 -6.64 -14.37 5.82
C ILE A 495 -6.95 -13.53 7.06
N ARG A 496 -6.53 -12.29 7.05
CA ARG A 496 -6.80 -11.36 8.14
C ARG A 496 -8.21 -10.78 8.02
N PRO A 497 -8.78 -10.32 9.12
CA PRO A 497 -10.01 -9.54 9.07
C PRO A 497 -9.91 -8.39 8.06
N ASN A 498 -10.92 -8.26 7.20
CA ASN A 498 -10.99 -7.25 6.13
C ASN A 498 -9.95 -7.37 4.99
N ASP A 499 -9.18 -8.45 4.89
CA ASP A 499 -8.30 -8.68 3.71
C ASP A 499 -9.12 -8.80 2.41
N LEU A 500 -10.32 -9.38 2.50
CA LEU A 500 -11.19 -9.58 1.35
C LEU A 500 -11.87 -8.27 0.94
N SER A 501 -11.71 -7.90 -0.33
CA SER A 501 -12.32 -6.71 -0.91
C SER A 501 -13.83 -6.85 -1.16
N SER A 502 -14.30 -8.09 -1.29
CA SER A 502 -15.72 -8.40 -1.51
C SER A 502 -16.12 -9.66 -0.76
N ALA A 503 -17.33 -9.66 -0.23
CA ALA A 503 -17.92 -10.83 0.41
C ALA A 503 -18.54 -11.83 -0.57
N GLN A 504 -18.72 -11.47 -1.84
CA GLN A 504 -19.48 -12.27 -2.81
C GLN A 504 -18.67 -12.69 -4.04
N VAL A 505 -17.52 -12.05 -4.30
CA VAL A 505 -16.69 -12.36 -5.45
C VAL A 505 -15.70 -13.47 -5.08
N PRO A 506 -15.61 -14.55 -5.86
CA PRO A 506 -14.64 -15.62 -5.62
C PRO A 506 -13.21 -15.11 -5.53
N ILE A 507 -12.35 -15.86 -4.84
CA ILE A 507 -10.93 -15.62 -4.77
C ILE A 507 -10.25 -16.43 -5.88
N ASP A 508 -9.57 -15.75 -6.79
CA ASP A 508 -8.82 -16.39 -7.86
C ASP A 508 -7.36 -16.56 -7.48
N TYR A 509 -6.76 -17.66 -7.91
CA TYR A 509 -5.33 -17.88 -7.73
C TYR A 509 -4.68 -18.36 -9.02
N THR A 510 -3.40 -18.01 -9.20
CA THR A 510 -2.57 -18.47 -10.31
C THR A 510 -1.17 -18.73 -9.81
N LEU A 511 -0.73 -19.98 -9.95
CA LEU A 511 0.66 -20.39 -9.79
C LEU A 511 1.34 -20.34 -11.17
N SER A 512 2.33 -19.47 -11.33
CA SER A 512 3.17 -19.37 -12.52
C SER A 512 4.54 -19.96 -12.22
N MET A 513 4.97 -20.96 -12.96
CA MET A 513 6.26 -21.65 -12.79
C MET A 513 7.12 -21.43 -14.02
N THR A 514 8.31 -20.86 -13.84
CA THR A 514 9.31 -20.70 -14.89
C THR A 514 10.25 -21.92 -14.89
N LYS A 515 10.27 -22.67 -15.98
CA LYS A 515 11.12 -23.85 -16.14
C LYS A 515 12.55 -23.48 -16.55
N SER A 516 13.47 -24.44 -16.45
CA SER A 516 14.89 -24.26 -16.79
C SER A 516 15.12 -23.95 -18.28
N ASP A 517 14.20 -24.35 -19.14
CA ASP A 517 14.18 -24.05 -20.58
C ASP A 517 13.61 -22.67 -20.92
N GLY A 518 13.17 -21.90 -19.91
CA GLY A 518 12.56 -20.59 -20.06
C GLY A 518 11.05 -20.61 -20.32
N ASN A 519 10.43 -21.77 -20.47
CA ASN A 519 9.00 -21.91 -20.61
C ASN A 519 8.28 -21.58 -19.29
N VAL A 520 7.07 -21.01 -19.39
CA VAL A 520 6.23 -20.70 -18.23
C VAL A 520 5.01 -21.62 -18.26
N SER A 521 4.80 -22.36 -17.17
CA SER A 521 3.60 -23.19 -16.94
C SER A 521 2.72 -22.52 -15.88
N ASN A 522 1.40 -22.43 -16.12
CA ASN A 522 0.46 -21.79 -15.22
C ASN A 522 -0.60 -22.77 -14.76
N VAL A 523 -0.91 -22.75 -13.47
CA VAL A 523 -2.03 -23.46 -12.84
C VAL A 523 -2.93 -22.45 -12.17
N SER A 524 -4.20 -22.38 -12.58
CA SER A 524 -5.15 -21.39 -12.05
C SER A 524 -6.40 -22.08 -11.53
N GLY A 525 -7.05 -21.47 -10.55
CA GLY A 525 -8.33 -21.89 -10.03
C GLY A 525 -9.03 -20.76 -9.29
N SER A 526 -10.22 -21.07 -8.78
CA SER A 526 -11.08 -20.12 -8.08
C SER A 526 -11.65 -20.77 -6.83
N ILE A 527 -11.66 -20.04 -5.73
CA ILE A 527 -12.24 -20.44 -4.45
C ILE A 527 -13.59 -19.73 -4.33
N PRO A 528 -14.71 -20.45 -4.36
CA PRO A 528 -16.01 -19.84 -4.14
C PRO A 528 -16.11 -19.24 -2.74
N ILE A 529 -16.88 -18.17 -2.60
CA ILE A 529 -17.22 -17.58 -1.30
C ILE A 529 -18.67 -17.93 -0.95
N ASP A 530 -18.83 -18.50 0.24
CA ASP A 530 -20.13 -18.71 0.89
C ASP A 530 -20.32 -17.58 1.92
N TYR A 531 -21.02 -16.51 1.50
CA TYR A 531 -21.21 -15.32 2.33
C TYR A 531 -22.51 -15.37 3.10
N MET A 532 -22.40 -15.23 4.41
CA MET A 532 -23.54 -15.06 5.30
C MET A 532 -23.62 -13.62 5.81
N SER A 533 -24.62 -12.87 5.32
CA SER A 533 -24.89 -11.49 5.76
C SER A 533 -25.75 -11.49 7.02
N SER A 534 -25.36 -10.66 7.98
CA SER A 534 -26.18 -10.37 9.17
C SER A 534 -27.51 -9.65 8.85
N VAL A 535 -27.68 -9.15 7.62
CA VAL A 535 -28.84 -8.33 7.17
C VAL A 535 -29.96 -9.16 6.54
N MET A 536 -29.73 -10.43 6.14
CA MET A 536 -30.76 -11.33 5.65
C MET A 536 -31.00 -12.48 6.63
N PRO A 537 -32.15 -12.54 7.31
CA PRO A 537 -32.54 -13.70 8.07
C PRO A 537 -32.92 -14.82 7.10
N SER A 538 -32.00 -15.67 6.70
CA SER A 538 -32.37 -16.97 6.19
C SER A 538 -32.87 -17.84 7.33
N ILE A 539 -33.93 -18.61 7.07
CA ILE A 539 -34.76 -19.35 8.04
C ILE A 539 -34.00 -20.42 8.85
N GLU A 540 -32.68 -20.57 8.68
CA GLU A 540 -31.83 -21.44 9.50
C GLU A 540 -30.65 -20.61 10.08
N GLN A 541 -30.87 -20.11 11.29
CA GLN A 541 -29.91 -19.83 12.36
C GLN A 541 -28.49 -19.39 11.97
N SER A 542 -28.29 -18.23 11.32
CA SER A 542 -27.08 -17.45 11.62
C SER A 542 -27.35 -16.71 12.94
N LYS A 543 -26.94 -17.28 14.04
CA LYS A 543 -26.91 -16.60 15.33
C LYS A 543 -25.92 -15.45 15.16
N ASP A 544 -26.40 -14.21 15.32
CA ASP A 544 -25.53 -13.07 15.55
C ASP A 544 -24.49 -13.46 16.58
N MET A 545 -23.26 -13.62 16.17
CA MET A 545 -22.16 -14.04 17.05
C MET A 545 -21.20 -12.88 17.27
N THR A 546 -20.70 -12.78 18.49
CA THR A 546 -19.53 -11.97 18.81
C THR A 546 -18.35 -12.93 18.94
N VAL A 547 -17.27 -12.66 18.21
CA VAL A 547 -16.02 -13.40 18.33
C VAL A 547 -14.95 -12.50 18.92
N THR A 548 -14.34 -12.93 20.01
CA THR A 548 -13.14 -12.29 20.55
C THR A 548 -11.99 -13.26 20.49
N LYS A 549 -10.94 -12.89 19.80
CA LYS A 549 -9.72 -13.66 19.63
C LYS A 549 -8.62 -13.10 20.51
N PHE A 550 -7.92 -13.96 21.21
CA PHE A 550 -6.73 -13.64 21.97
C PHE A 550 -5.57 -14.46 21.44
N SER A 551 -4.53 -13.80 20.95
CA SER A 551 -3.28 -14.43 20.56
C SER A 551 -2.22 -14.05 21.59
N LEU A 552 -1.80 -15.00 22.44
CA LEU A 552 -1.00 -14.69 23.62
C LEU A 552 0.26 -15.56 23.68
N ILE A 553 1.40 -14.95 23.99
CA ILE A 553 2.65 -15.64 24.33
C ILE A 553 2.73 -15.76 25.85
N LEU A 554 2.32 -16.91 26.37
CA LEU A 554 2.15 -17.14 27.81
C LEU A 554 3.24 -18.02 28.41
N PHE A 555 4.12 -18.59 27.58
CA PHE A 555 5.04 -19.63 27.99
C PHE A 555 6.49 -19.29 27.65
N ASP A 556 7.37 -19.64 28.54
CA ASP A 556 8.80 -19.69 28.26
C ASP A 556 9.12 -20.75 27.19
N PHE A 557 10.32 -20.66 26.63
CA PHE A 557 10.82 -21.67 25.69
C PHE A 557 10.80 -23.04 26.34
N ASP A 558 10.27 -24.03 25.63
CA ASP A 558 10.19 -25.43 26.03
C ASP A 558 9.40 -25.69 27.35
N LYS A 559 8.49 -24.77 27.75
CA LYS A 559 7.63 -24.92 28.91
C LYS A 559 6.15 -24.88 28.55
N SER A 560 5.33 -25.55 29.39
CA SER A 560 3.87 -25.51 29.38
C SER A 560 3.26 -24.99 30.69
N GLU A 561 4.09 -24.49 31.62
CA GLU A 561 3.65 -23.86 32.86
C GLU A 561 3.43 -22.35 32.62
N ILE A 562 2.31 -21.84 33.10
CA ILE A 562 1.97 -20.42 33.01
C ILE A 562 2.46 -19.69 34.26
N SER A 563 3.28 -18.64 34.08
CA SER A 563 3.72 -17.79 35.19
C SER A 563 2.55 -17.05 35.84
N GLY A 564 2.74 -16.60 37.09
CA GLY A 564 1.70 -15.84 37.79
C GLY A 564 1.26 -14.58 37.05
N GLU A 565 2.21 -13.87 36.44
CA GLU A 565 1.92 -12.66 35.61
C GLU A 565 1.06 -13.00 34.39
N ASN A 566 1.40 -14.07 33.66
CA ASN A 566 0.64 -14.52 32.50
C ASN A 566 -0.73 -15.10 32.90
N ALA A 567 -0.85 -15.73 34.05
CA ALA A 567 -2.14 -16.16 34.61
C ALA A 567 -3.06 -14.96 34.90
N GLU A 568 -2.51 -13.85 35.40
CA GLU A 568 -3.27 -12.61 35.61
C GLU A 568 -3.78 -11.99 34.29
N ILE A 569 -3.03 -12.09 33.19
CA ILE A 569 -3.52 -11.68 31.83
C ILE A 569 -4.75 -12.49 31.49
N LEU A 570 -4.73 -13.81 31.66
CA LEU A 570 -5.89 -14.67 31.35
C LEU A 570 -7.09 -14.29 32.24
N LYS A 571 -6.88 -14.08 33.53
CA LYS A 571 -7.95 -13.71 34.46
C LYS A 571 -8.54 -12.33 34.19
N LYS A 572 -7.72 -11.33 33.92
CA LYS A 572 -8.14 -9.93 33.79
C LYS A 572 -8.61 -9.55 32.38
N LYS A 573 -8.05 -10.17 31.34
CA LYS A 573 -8.33 -9.80 29.94
C LYS A 573 -9.24 -10.81 29.23
N VAL A 574 -9.07 -12.11 29.46
CA VAL A 574 -9.86 -13.16 28.79
C VAL A 574 -11.11 -13.51 29.61
N GLY A 575 -10.96 -13.76 30.89
CA GLY A 575 -12.06 -14.16 31.77
C GLY A 575 -13.32 -13.28 31.67
N PRO A 576 -13.23 -11.94 31.74
CA PRO A 576 -14.41 -11.06 31.67
C PRO A 576 -15.18 -11.11 30.34
N VAL A 577 -14.55 -11.61 29.28
CA VAL A 577 -15.17 -11.72 27.94
C VAL A 577 -16.01 -12.99 27.82
N ILE A 578 -15.72 -14.02 28.60
CA ILE A 578 -16.46 -15.29 28.57
C ILE A 578 -17.82 -15.10 29.25
N LYS A 579 -18.90 -15.24 28.48
CA LYS A 579 -20.28 -15.21 28.96
C LYS A 579 -20.80 -16.64 29.21
N GLY A 580 -21.87 -16.80 29.97
CA GLY A 580 -22.41 -18.12 30.30
C GLY A 580 -22.88 -18.98 29.14
N ASN A 581 -23.00 -18.42 27.93
CA ASN A 581 -23.37 -19.14 26.70
C ASN A 581 -22.22 -19.17 25.67
N SER A 582 -20.99 -18.80 26.07
CA SER A 582 -19.84 -18.81 25.18
C SER A 582 -19.28 -20.21 24.96
N THR A 583 -18.76 -20.45 23.75
CA THR A 583 -17.85 -21.56 23.47
C THR A 583 -16.43 -21.03 23.39
N VAL A 584 -15.51 -21.65 24.14
CA VAL A 584 -14.11 -21.23 24.19
C VAL A 584 -13.24 -22.28 23.51
N LYS A 585 -12.63 -21.91 22.37
CA LYS A 585 -11.70 -22.77 21.64
C LYS A 585 -10.27 -22.32 21.88
N ILE A 586 -9.40 -23.25 22.22
CA ILE A 586 -8.02 -22.97 22.64
C ILE A 586 -7.07 -23.78 21.76
N TYR A 587 -6.27 -23.09 20.96
CA TYR A 587 -5.29 -23.69 20.05
C TYR A 587 -3.88 -23.37 20.53
N GLY A 588 -3.09 -24.41 20.82
CA GLY A 588 -1.67 -24.27 21.13
C GLY A 588 -0.82 -24.45 19.88
N TYR A 589 0.22 -23.63 19.75
CA TYR A 589 1.19 -23.68 18.67
C TYR A 589 2.62 -23.74 19.22
N THR A 590 3.56 -24.19 18.39
CA THR A 590 4.99 -24.14 18.66
C THR A 590 5.73 -23.63 17.42
N ASP A 591 6.98 -23.23 17.62
CA ASP A 591 7.92 -23.07 16.51
C ASP A 591 8.46 -24.44 16.05
N ARG A 592 9.33 -24.41 15.04
CA ARG A 592 9.98 -25.61 14.47
C ARG A 592 11.15 -26.15 15.26
N ILE A 593 11.50 -25.57 16.43
CA ILE A 593 12.62 -26.04 17.26
C ILE A 593 12.16 -27.24 18.07
N GLY A 594 12.59 -28.43 17.69
CA GLY A 594 12.20 -29.69 18.36
C GLY A 594 11.80 -30.78 17.39
N ALA A 595 11.32 -31.90 17.90
CA ALA A 595 10.72 -32.96 17.09
C ALA A 595 9.22 -32.70 16.91
N PRO A 596 8.62 -32.96 15.73
CA PRO A 596 7.21 -32.65 15.48
C PRO A 596 6.23 -33.24 16.50
N ASP A 597 6.41 -34.51 16.88
CA ASP A 597 5.54 -35.16 17.88
C ASP A 597 5.69 -34.54 19.26
N TYR A 598 6.90 -34.16 19.65
CA TYR A 598 7.14 -33.44 20.89
C TYR A 598 6.43 -32.06 20.85
N ASN A 599 6.60 -31.33 19.77
CA ASN A 599 6.00 -30.01 19.57
C ASN A 599 4.47 -30.07 19.59
N ARG A 600 3.86 -31.12 19.02
CA ARG A 600 2.41 -31.34 19.09
C ARG A 600 1.92 -31.57 20.52
N ASN A 601 2.63 -32.39 21.30
CA ASN A 601 2.32 -32.63 22.70
C ASN A 601 2.54 -31.37 23.57
N LEU A 602 3.62 -30.62 23.35
CA LEU A 602 3.89 -29.35 24.04
C LEU A 602 2.79 -28.33 23.77
N ALA A 603 2.35 -28.22 22.51
CA ALA A 603 1.24 -27.34 22.11
C ALA A 603 -0.06 -27.70 22.83
N LEU A 604 -0.39 -29.00 22.89
CA LEU A 604 -1.59 -29.49 23.60
C LEU A 604 -1.50 -29.21 25.11
N ASN A 605 -0.35 -29.43 25.74
CA ASN A 605 -0.14 -29.16 27.16
C ASN A 605 -0.30 -27.66 27.46
N ARG A 606 0.22 -26.77 26.62
CA ARG A 606 0.02 -25.33 26.71
C ARG A 606 -1.44 -24.93 26.65
N ALA A 607 -2.17 -25.47 25.67
CA ALA A 607 -3.59 -25.20 25.53
C ALA A 607 -4.40 -25.71 26.75
N ASN A 608 -4.07 -26.89 27.29
CA ASN A 608 -4.68 -27.42 28.50
C ASN A 608 -4.36 -26.56 29.76
N ALA A 609 -3.15 -26.03 29.87
CA ALA A 609 -2.80 -25.13 30.98
C ALA A 609 -3.65 -23.85 30.94
N VAL A 610 -3.88 -23.28 29.76
CA VAL A 610 -4.80 -22.14 29.59
C VAL A 610 -6.22 -22.52 29.96
N ARG A 611 -6.72 -23.65 29.45
CA ARG A 611 -8.05 -24.17 29.81
C ARG A 611 -8.25 -24.25 31.29
N THR A 612 -7.30 -24.85 32.01
CA THR A 612 -7.41 -25.05 33.50
C THR A 612 -7.61 -23.71 34.22
N ILE A 613 -6.92 -22.65 33.79
CA ILE A 613 -7.10 -21.32 34.41
C ILE A 613 -8.47 -20.74 34.05
N LEU A 614 -8.88 -20.82 32.80
CA LEU A 614 -10.16 -20.26 32.36
C LEU A 614 -11.36 -21.00 32.92
N GLU A 615 -11.31 -22.34 33.02
CA GLU A 615 -12.33 -23.17 33.70
C GLU A 615 -12.48 -22.80 35.19
N SER A 616 -11.38 -22.43 35.86
CA SER A 616 -11.47 -22.01 37.27
C SER A 616 -12.22 -20.69 37.46
N ILE A 617 -12.35 -19.87 36.38
CA ILE A 617 -13.06 -18.58 36.38
C ILE A 617 -14.49 -18.73 35.87
N SER A 618 -14.70 -19.56 34.85
CA SER A 618 -15.97 -19.72 34.14
C SER A 618 -16.25 -21.21 33.88
N PRO A 619 -16.60 -22.01 34.91
CA PRO A 619 -16.65 -23.47 34.85
C PRO A 619 -17.78 -24.02 33.98
N ASP A 620 -18.88 -23.27 33.80
CA ASP A 620 -20.09 -23.73 33.12
C ASP A 620 -20.05 -23.57 31.60
N ASN A 621 -18.91 -23.11 31.08
CA ASN A 621 -18.76 -22.89 29.63
C ASN A 621 -18.20 -24.14 28.92
N ARG A 622 -18.42 -24.21 27.60
CA ARG A 622 -17.83 -25.24 26.76
C ARG A 622 -16.40 -24.86 26.38
N TYR A 623 -15.45 -25.74 26.69
CA TYR A 623 -14.04 -25.59 26.33
C TYR A 623 -13.62 -26.68 25.34
N GLU A 624 -12.99 -26.27 24.25
CA GLU A 624 -12.41 -27.14 23.24
C GLU A 624 -10.91 -26.85 23.11
N VAL A 625 -10.07 -27.90 23.17
CA VAL A 625 -8.61 -27.73 23.26
C VAL A 625 -7.92 -28.50 22.15
N PHE A 626 -7.01 -27.84 21.45
CA PHE A 626 -6.32 -28.38 20.29
C PHE A 626 -4.81 -28.07 20.35
N GLY A 627 -3.98 -29.10 20.18
CA GLY A 627 -2.52 -28.97 20.01
C GLY A 627 -2.17 -28.98 18.53
N ARG A 628 -1.80 -27.84 17.97
CA ARG A 628 -1.43 -27.67 16.55
C ARG A 628 0.06 -27.92 16.31
N GLY A 629 0.89 -27.79 17.35
CA GLY A 629 2.33 -27.94 17.23
C GLY A 629 2.94 -26.97 16.21
N GLU A 630 3.90 -27.47 15.47
CA GLU A 630 4.53 -26.76 14.33
C GLU A 630 3.84 -27.05 12.98
N ASP A 631 2.92 -27.99 12.95
CA ASP A 631 2.28 -28.47 11.72
C ASP A 631 1.44 -27.37 11.05
N VAL A 632 0.87 -26.47 11.86
CA VAL A 632 0.09 -25.31 11.39
C VAL A 632 0.87 -24.04 11.64
N GLU A 633 1.64 -23.62 10.65
CA GLU A 633 2.47 -22.40 10.73
C GLU A 633 1.62 -21.15 10.49
N ILE A 634 1.25 -20.47 11.58
CA ILE A 634 0.51 -19.20 11.52
C ILE A 634 1.44 -17.98 11.42
N PHE A 635 2.71 -18.13 11.83
CA PHE A 635 3.76 -17.13 11.67
C PHE A 635 5.01 -17.78 11.10
N THR A 636 5.80 -17.03 10.33
CA THR A 636 7.02 -17.56 9.72
C THR A 636 8.05 -18.03 10.73
N ASN A 637 8.63 -19.20 10.52
CA ASN A 637 9.75 -19.72 11.32
C ASN A 637 11.12 -19.24 10.86
N GLU A 638 11.22 -18.42 9.80
CA GLU A 638 12.50 -18.03 9.19
C GLU A 638 13.29 -16.99 10.00
N ASN A 639 12.62 -16.21 10.84
CA ASN A 639 13.27 -15.22 11.72
C ASN A 639 12.89 -15.39 13.18
N ALA A 640 13.65 -14.73 14.07
CA ALA A 640 13.47 -14.84 15.52
C ALA A 640 12.08 -14.33 15.97
N THR A 641 11.61 -13.21 15.43
CA THR A 641 10.29 -12.63 15.74
C THR A 641 9.17 -13.61 15.41
N GLY A 642 9.18 -14.17 14.20
CA GLY A 642 8.15 -15.11 13.75
C GLY A 642 8.13 -16.40 14.58
N ARG A 643 9.30 -16.97 14.95
CA ARG A 643 9.37 -18.15 15.82
C ARG A 643 8.83 -17.87 17.21
N VAL A 644 9.15 -16.72 17.81
CA VAL A 644 8.57 -16.34 19.11
C VAL A 644 7.06 -16.19 19.01
N LEU A 645 6.56 -15.55 17.95
CA LEU A 645 5.11 -15.47 17.67
C LEU A 645 4.47 -16.84 17.46
N SER A 646 5.17 -17.80 16.84
CA SER A 646 4.67 -19.16 16.66
C SER A 646 4.47 -19.95 17.98
N ARG A 647 5.04 -19.50 19.12
CA ARG A 647 4.80 -20.07 20.45
C ARG A 647 3.53 -19.53 21.13
N THR A 648 2.58 -19.09 20.33
CA THR A 648 1.34 -18.48 20.79
C THR A 648 0.31 -19.54 21.17
N VAL A 649 -0.55 -19.21 22.13
CA VAL A 649 -1.84 -19.85 22.30
C VAL A 649 -2.91 -18.88 21.80
N GLN A 650 -3.75 -19.36 20.89
CA GLN A 650 -4.92 -18.63 20.43
C GLN A 650 -6.17 -19.10 21.15
N ILE A 651 -6.94 -18.15 21.67
CA ILE A 651 -8.18 -18.40 22.39
C ILE A 651 -9.29 -17.66 21.64
N PHE A 652 -10.28 -18.40 21.16
CA PHE A 652 -11.47 -17.83 20.54
C PHE A 652 -12.64 -17.95 21.52
N VAL A 653 -13.21 -16.84 21.88
CA VAL A 653 -14.43 -16.75 22.69
C VAL A 653 -15.57 -16.43 21.73
N GLU A 654 -16.35 -17.44 21.38
CA GLU A 654 -17.51 -17.35 20.48
C GLU A 654 -18.78 -17.22 21.35
N THR A 655 -19.42 -16.05 21.32
CA THR A 655 -20.62 -15.77 22.14
C THR A 655 -21.80 -15.48 21.24
N PRO A 656 -22.89 -16.29 21.27
CA PRO A 656 -24.14 -15.95 20.59
C PRO A 656 -24.71 -14.65 21.11
N ARG A 657 -25.18 -13.77 20.22
CA ARG A 657 -26.01 -12.61 20.59
C ARG A 657 -27.43 -13.09 20.83
N ASN A 658 -28.01 -12.76 21.97
CA ASN A 658 -29.41 -13.03 22.29
C ASN A 658 -30.34 -12.09 21.55
#